data_38992718203f787dad92e52655000f3a
#
_entry.id   38992718203f787dad92e52655000f3a
#
_cell.length_a   1.000
_cell.length_b   1.000
_cell.length_c   1.000
_cell.angle_alpha   90.00
_cell.angle_beta   90.00
_cell.angle_gamma   90.00
#
_symmetry.space_group_name_H-M   'P 1'
#
loop_
_entity.id
_entity.type
_entity.pdbx_description
1 polymer ?
#
loop_
_entity_poly.entity_id
_entity_poly.type
_entity_poly.pdbx_seq_one_letter_code
_entity_poly.pdbx_strand_id
1 'polypeptide(L)'
;MGKKTVLVNPPLWNAYAPHLAVPLLLGDLRSRGYEAAAYDLSIECVDWMLSEAALTRLCDKAQRRRAVGLRDEWARRRALLVAPAAIAGVEEAKARLKSLPTLHEPDAFHRARRTLRDALWLVSGAFPDCEFDLVSNTCGYSAESTEQVLAAAEDPEGNPYRWAFDHMLDRDRFLDPRIGVVGLSMSADTQLIAGVTFLRMLRESRPDVHVVLGGNYATRLVDRWQRRHPLFDHVDTVVTGEGEGALAAVVDALDAPAEGGGDFREKIPGAVWDDHGILLRTPRQSADITTAVTPAYTDLPLDKYLAPGPILPVYASRSCPWDCAFCSIPFASNSFRQRPAEAVVDEVARLRTDIGSPYFMFVDEIMSLRTLRNVAEALVRKAPGVRWYGETRFARGLDSELAALLHDSGCRRMNFGLESASQRVLDLMRKGTRIDDACANIEAMLSAGVPLHLFVIHGFPGETEREAARTVAFAEAVRRLSVHTYGVAHTTWGGSPFVLDVHSPVGTRPDAFGVRIEPPAPGDDLSLRRDYTVGSGMSQRDSVRIAETAAESVSDTNVWFRAARDPLAREIEEFTFLRACAGAPLPETPDVPLFDWPPPDPEARLSLDPDVTYSRVPWPATETDTGPATALYHPRHDRFLQLNARDADWRELDGSLWRDLEPWLDAHECRYLGAGPAATAALLVRHGFLVPSRRRAGPVPGRLRPEIGIATESRDGIHGLTNPVTGVTVRLRGSAVGTWERWTNGEEPTSDPVGTDALVRFGFLYRGPADHGTSGRAYVRQGQVV
;
A
#
# COMPACT_ATOMS: atom_id res chain seq x y z
N MET A 1 44.40 -8.33 -4.11
CA MET A 1 42.98 -8.64 -4.33
C MET A 1 42.23 -7.35 -4.13
N GLY A 2 41.39 -6.95 -5.11
CA GLY A 2 40.58 -5.74 -4.99
C GLY A 2 39.60 -5.81 -3.83
N LYS A 3 39.12 -4.66 -3.42
CA LYS A 3 38.12 -4.56 -2.35
C LYS A 3 36.77 -5.09 -2.84
N LYS A 4 36.08 -5.87 -1.99
CA LYS A 4 34.73 -6.35 -2.25
C LYS A 4 33.70 -5.26 -1.97
N THR A 5 32.70 -5.15 -2.85
CA THR A 5 31.56 -4.25 -2.68
C THR A 5 30.32 -5.04 -2.23
N VAL A 6 29.59 -4.52 -1.26
CA VAL A 6 28.30 -5.05 -0.83
C VAL A 6 27.21 -4.02 -1.07
N LEU A 7 26.18 -4.44 -1.79
CA LEU A 7 25.00 -3.60 -2.07
C LEU A 7 23.83 -4.01 -1.20
N VAL A 8 23.10 -3.05 -0.66
CA VAL A 8 22.00 -3.29 0.28
C VAL A 8 20.76 -2.52 -0.14
N ASN A 9 19.63 -3.24 -0.22
CA ASN A 9 18.29 -2.65 -0.25
C ASN A 9 17.70 -2.67 1.17
N PRO A 10 17.57 -1.51 1.84
CA PRO A 10 17.06 -1.47 3.20
C PRO A 10 15.52 -1.61 3.24
N PRO A 11 14.91 -2.06 4.36
CA PRO A 11 13.46 -2.00 4.55
C PRO A 11 12.94 -0.54 4.55
N LEU A 12 11.74 -0.26 4.14
CA LEU A 12 10.74 -1.15 3.63
C LEU A 12 10.54 -0.86 2.14
N TRP A 13 10.56 -1.91 1.35
CA TRP A 13 10.18 -1.90 -0.05
C TRP A 13 9.09 -2.96 -0.28
N ASN A 14 8.48 -2.97 -1.45
CA ASN A 14 7.45 -3.91 -1.87
C ASN A 14 7.84 -5.38 -1.56
N ALA A 15 6.93 -6.13 -0.92
CA ALA A 15 7.16 -7.54 -0.56
C ALA A 15 6.82 -8.55 -1.69
N TYR A 16 6.43 -8.08 -2.87
CA TYR A 16 6.00 -8.95 -4.00
C TYR A 16 6.99 -8.97 -5.16
N ALA A 17 7.83 -7.94 -5.29
CA ALA A 17 8.82 -7.83 -6.34
C ALA A 17 10.11 -7.19 -5.82
N PRO A 18 11.30 -7.64 -6.28
CA PRO A 18 12.56 -7.03 -5.89
C PRO A 18 12.69 -5.61 -6.44
N HIS A 19 13.50 -4.78 -5.78
CA HIS A 19 13.87 -3.47 -6.31
C HIS A 19 14.92 -3.61 -7.41
N LEU A 20 14.77 -2.90 -8.54
CA LEU A 20 15.68 -3.02 -9.69
C LEU A 20 17.10 -2.54 -9.41
N ALA A 21 17.29 -1.49 -8.60
CA ALA A 21 18.59 -0.79 -8.51
C ALA A 21 19.71 -1.70 -8.03
N VAL A 22 19.48 -2.51 -6.98
CA VAL A 22 20.54 -3.36 -6.41
C VAL A 22 21.00 -4.45 -7.38
N PRO A 23 20.11 -5.28 -7.99
CA PRO A 23 20.55 -6.28 -8.95
C PRO A 23 21.16 -5.68 -10.23
N LEU A 24 20.71 -4.49 -10.65
CA LEU A 24 21.28 -3.80 -11.79
C LEU A 24 22.73 -3.34 -11.52
N LEU A 25 22.96 -2.68 -10.39
CA LEU A 25 24.31 -2.25 -9.98
C LEU A 25 25.22 -3.45 -9.73
N LEU A 26 24.70 -4.55 -9.17
CA LEU A 26 25.45 -5.78 -8.99
C LEU A 26 25.91 -6.36 -10.33
N GLY A 27 24.99 -6.43 -11.29
CA GLY A 27 25.30 -6.87 -12.66
C GLY A 27 26.36 -5.99 -13.32
N ASP A 28 26.24 -4.65 -13.21
CA ASP A 28 27.21 -3.72 -13.77
C ASP A 28 28.61 -3.87 -13.15
N LEU A 29 28.72 -3.90 -11.83
CA LEU A 29 30.01 -4.13 -11.14
C LEU A 29 30.68 -5.42 -11.56
N ARG A 30 29.93 -6.53 -11.59
CA ARG A 30 30.47 -7.84 -11.99
C ARG A 30 30.90 -7.88 -13.45
N SER A 31 30.17 -7.22 -14.33
CA SER A 31 30.55 -7.13 -15.74
C SER A 31 31.87 -6.39 -15.96
N ARG A 32 32.24 -5.51 -15.04
CA ARG A 32 33.51 -4.78 -15.00
C ARG A 32 34.61 -5.54 -14.27
N GLY A 33 34.32 -6.73 -13.71
CA GLY A 33 35.29 -7.58 -13.02
C GLY A 33 35.47 -7.32 -11.53
N TYR A 34 34.62 -6.46 -10.91
CA TYR A 34 34.65 -6.23 -9.46
C TYR A 34 34.02 -7.37 -8.67
N GLU A 35 34.59 -7.71 -7.53
CA GLU A 35 33.97 -8.61 -6.57
C GLU A 35 32.83 -7.89 -5.86
N ALA A 36 31.60 -8.34 -6.08
CA ALA A 36 30.42 -7.70 -5.50
C ALA A 36 29.37 -8.73 -5.07
N ALA A 37 28.64 -8.40 -4.00
CA ALA A 37 27.49 -9.13 -3.46
C ALA A 37 26.33 -8.18 -3.18
N ALA A 38 25.11 -8.72 -3.10
CA ALA A 38 23.93 -7.94 -2.79
C ALA A 38 23.08 -8.63 -1.71
N TYR A 39 22.43 -7.80 -0.86
CA TYR A 39 21.47 -8.24 0.14
C TYR A 39 20.20 -7.42 0.04
N ASP A 40 19.07 -8.10 -0.08
CA ASP A 40 17.76 -7.47 0.01
C ASP A 40 17.23 -7.60 1.45
N LEU A 41 17.69 -6.70 2.32
CA LEU A 41 17.26 -6.67 3.71
C LEU A 41 15.78 -6.32 3.85
N SER A 42 15.16 -5.75 2.82
CA SER A 42 13.72 -5.44 2.86
C SER A 42 12.90 -6.73 2.93
N ILE A 43 13.06 -7.62 1.94
CA ILE A 43 12.29 -8.86 1.94
C ILE A 43 12.75 -9.84 3.02
N GLU A 44 14.06 -9.87 3.34
CA GLU A 44 14.56 -10.70 4.44
C GLU A 44 13.92 -10.31 5.78
N CYS A 45 13.79 -8.99 6.03
CA CYS A 45 13.17 -8.45 7.25
C CYS A 45 11.67 -8.76 7.31
N VAL A 46 10.94 -8.53 6.22
CA VAL A 46 9.50 -8.82 6.15
C VAL A 46 9.23 -10.31 6.31
N ASP A 47 9.93 -11.18 5.58
CA ASP A 47 9.75 -12.63 5.67
C ASP A 47 10.04 -13.14 7.08
N TRP A 48 11.10 -12.61 7.74
CA TRP A 48 11.43 -12.97 9.11
C TRP A 48 10.41 -12.44 10.12
N MET A 49 9.98 -11.17 10.03
CA MET A 49 8.95 -10.62 10.92
C MET A 49 7.63 -11.39 10.82
N LEU A 50 7.30 -11.90 9.64
CA LEU A 50 6.15 -12.74 9.35
C LEU A 50 6.48 -14.24 9.49
N SER A 51 7.30 -14.62 10.46
CA SER A 51 7.54 -16.00 10.84
C SER A 51 6.92 -16.32 12.19
N GLU A 52 6.58 -17.61 12.41
CA GLU A 52 6.05 -18.09 13.69
C GLU A 52 6.97 -17.69 14.85
N ALA A 53 8.27 -17.83 14.68
CA ALA A 53 9.28 -17.52 15.71
C ALA A 53 9.31 -16.02 16.06
N ALA A 54 9.29 -15.15 15.06
CA ALA A 54 9.27 -13.71 15.26
C ALA A 54 7.95 -13.22 15.85
N LEU A 55 6.82 -13.72 15.35
CA LEU A 55 5.50 -13.36 15.86
C LEU A 55 5.30 -13.80 17.31
N THR A 56 5.86 -14.95 17.73
CA THR A 56 5.86 -15.38 19.12
C THR A 56 6.61 -14.38 20.00
N ARG A 57 7.82 -13.94 19.59
CA ARG A 57 8.60 -12.92 20.31
C ARG A 57 7.88 -11.56 20.36
N LEU A 58 7.21 -11.19 19.26
CA LEU A 58 6.43 -9.95 19.18
C LEU A 58 5.19 -10.00 20.08
N CYS A 59 4.54 -11.16 20.19
CA CYS A 59 3.44 -11.36 21.14
C CYS A 59 3.91 -11.14 22.57
N ASP A 60 5.02 -11.75 22.97
CA ASP A 60 5.63 -11.57 24.29
C ASP A 60 6.02 -10.10 24.54
N LYS A 61 6.55 -9.41 23.51
CA LYS A 61 6.87 -7.98 23.59
C LYS A 61 5.60 -7.15 23.80
N ALA A 62 4.55 -7.41 23.01
CA ALA A 62 3.26 -6.73 23.15
C ALA A 62 2.61 -6.94 24.53
N GLN A 63 2.78 -8.13 25.15
CA GLN A 63 2.28 -8.42 26.49
C GLN A 63 3.01 -7.61 27.57
N ARG A 64 4.33 -7.48 27.46
CA ARG A 64 5.18 -6.84 28.47
C ARG A 64 5.20 -5.32 28.40
N ARG A 65 5.03 -4.75 27.18
CA ARG A 65 5.11 -3.30 27.02
C ARG A 65 3.91 -2.57 27.63
N ARG A 66 4.12 -1.31 27.99
CA ARG A 66 3.04 -0.38 28.36
C ARG A 66 2.63 0.43 27.17
N ALA A 67 1.35 0.73 27.06
CA ALA A 67 0.84 1.59 26.02
C ALA A 67 1.08 3.08 26.33
N VAL A 68 1.30 3.86 25.27
CA VAL A 68 1.54 5.32 25.31
C VAL A 68 0.26 6.08 24.96
N GLY A 69 -0.88 5.67 25.46
CA GLY A 69 -2.16 6.31 25.20
C GLY A 69 -3.24 5.34 24.71
N LEU A 70 -4.44 5.85 24.49
CA LEU A 70 -5.60 4.99 24.19
C LEU A 70 -5.49 4.33 22.80
N ARG A 71 -4.99 5.05 21.79
CA ARG A 71 -4.80 4.52 20.43
C ARG A 71 -3.82 3.36 20.42
N ASP A 72 -2.70 3.54 21.09
CA ASP A 72 -1.65 2.53 21.20
C ASP A 72 -2.11 1.33 22.03
N GLU A 73 -2.85 1.56 23.15
CA GLU A 73 -3.45 0.47 23.95
C GLU A 73 -4.44 -0.35 23.13
N TRP A 74 -5.22 0.31 22.27
CA TRP A 74 -6.13 -0.38 21.37
C TRP A 74 -5.39 -1.23 20.34
N ALA A 75 -4.35 -0.69 19.69
CA ALA A 75 -3.52 -1.43 18.74
C ALA A 75 -2.87 -2.66 19.42
N ARG A 76 -2.33 -2.46 20.62
CA ARG A 76 -1.74 -3.54 21.44
C ARG A 76 -2.76 -4.64 21.79
N ARG A 77 -3.95 -4.28 22.25
CA ARG A 77 -5.00 -5.26 22.58
C ARG A 77 -5.49 -6.03 21.36
N ARG A 78 -5.69 -5.35 20.24
CA ARG A 78 -6.04 -5.99 18.97
C ARG A 78 -4.96 -6.99 18.55
N ALA A 79 -3.70 -6.61 18.63
CA ALA A 79 -2.57 -7.48 18.34
C ALA A 79 -2.58 -8.76 19.19
N LEU A 80 -2.76 -8.63 20.49
CA LEU A 80 -2.84 -9.78 21.40
C LEU A 80 -4.04 -10.68 21.15
N LEU A 81 -5.16 -10.11 20.71
CA LEU A 81 -6.36 -10.88 20.38
C LEU A 81 -6.14 -11.77 19.15
N VAL A 82 -5.49 -11.25 18.11
CA VAL A 82 -5.27 -12.00 16.87
C VAL A 82 -4.03 -12.89 16.90
N ALA A 83 -3.11 -12.66 17.84
CA ALA A 83 -1.82 -13.34 17.91
C ALA A 83 -1.88 -14.88 17.83
N PRO A 84 -2.75 -15.60 18.56
CA PRO A 84 -2.76 -17.06 18.51
C PRO A 84 -3.02 -17.61 17.11
N ALA A 85 -4.00 -17.03 16.41
CA ALA A 85 -4.36 -17.45 15.06
C ALA A 85 -3.31 -17.01 14.01
N ALA A 86 -2.78 -15.81 14.17
CA ALA A 86 -1.74 -15.29 13.28
C ALA A 86 -0.45 -16.11 13.38
N ILE A 87 0.02 -16.41 14.60
CA ILE A 87 1.23 -17.22 14.83
C ILE A 87 1.07 -18.62 14.24
N ALA A 88 -0.05 -19.29 14.52
CA ALA A 88 -0.28 -20.64 14.04
C ALA A 88 -0.46 -20.75 12.52
N GLY A 89 -0.92 -19.67 11.86
CA GLY A 89 -1.30 -19.71 10.44
C GLY A 89 -0.35 -19.00 9.48
N VAL A 90 0.63 -18.22 9.95
CA VAL A 90 1.41 -17.33 9.10
C VAL A 90 2.21 -18.05 8.01
N GLU A 91 2.84 -19.18 8.33
CA GLU A 91 3.64 -19.91 7.34
C GLU A 91 2.75 -20.52 6.24
N GLU A 92 1.59 -21.07 6.61
CA GLU A 92 0.62 -21.53 5.63
C GLU A 92 0.10 -20.37 4.78
N ALA A 93 -0.18 -19.21 5.37
CA ALA A 93 -0.66 -18.04 4.65
C ALA A 93 0.38 -17.55 3.61
N LYS A 94 1.66 -17.46 3.99
CA LYS A 94 2.75 -17.16 3.04
C LYS A 94 2.80 -18.18 1.91
N ALA A 95 2.79 -19.47 2.23
CA ALA A 95 2.83 -20.54 1.22
C ALA A 95 1.61 -20.47 0.27
N ARG A 96 0.44 -20.14 0.79
CA ARG A 96 -0.78 -19.96 -0.02
C ARG A 96 -0.66 -18.81 -0.99
N LEU A 97 -0.15 -17.65 -0.58
CA LEU A 97 0.06 -16.51 -1.49
C LEU A 97 1.12 -16.78 -2.55
N LYS A 98 2.08 -17.65 -2.28
CA LYS A 98 3.09 -18.10 -3.26
C LYS A 98 2.58 -19.20 -4.21
N SER A 99 1.31 -19.59 -4.12
CA SER A 99 0.70 -20.67 -4.90
C SER A 99 -0.24 -20.14 -5.98
N LEU A 100 0.02 -20.42 -7.25
CA LEU A 100 -0.85 -20.05 -8.37
C LEU A 100 -2.30 -20.55 -8.21
N PRO A 101 -2.56 -21.82 -7.80
CA PRO A 101 -3.93 -22.29 -7.56
C PRO A 101 -4.73 -21.42 -6.60
N THR A 102 -4.09 -20.85 -5.57
CA THR A 102 -4.76 -19.99 -4.60
C THR A 102 -5.36 -18.73 -5.26
N LEU A 103 -4.78 -18.24 -6.37
CA LEU A 103 -5.33 -17.09 -7.08
C LEU A 103 -6.70 -17.36 -7.71
N HIS A 104 -7.04 -18.63 -7.96
CA HIS A 104 -8.33 -19.08 -8.48
C HIS A 104 -9.34 -19.41 -7.37
N GLU A 105 -8.91 -19.48 -6.12
CA GLU A 105 -9.71 -19.81 -4.96
C GLU A 105 -9.93 -18.59 -4.07
N PRO A 106 -10.99 -17.78 -4.29
CA PRO A 106 -11.21 -16.53 -3.55
C PRO A 106 -11.14 -16.70 -2.04
N ASP A 107 -11.79 -17.74 -1.50
CA ASP A 107 -11.83 -17.99 -0.05
C ASP A 107 -10.44 -18.33 0.52
N ALA A 108 -9.64 -19.12 -0.21
CA ALA A 108 -8.29 -19.48 0.22
C ALA A 108 -7.38 -18.25 0.21
N PHE A 109 -7.48 -17.44 -0.83
CA PHE A 109 -6.74 -16.19 -0.95
C PHE A 109 -7.09 -15.19 0.17
N HIS A 110 -8.41 -15.00 0.42
CA HIS A 110 -8.86 -14.12 1.51
C HIS A 110 -8.44 -14.61 2.89
N ARG A 111 -8.48 -15.93 3.13
CA ARG A 111 -7.98 -16.48 4.41
C ARG A 111 -6.50 -16.20 4.60
N ALA A 112 -5.69 -16.44 3.58
CA ALA A 112 -4.26 -16.18 3.63
C ALA A 112 -3.96 -14.70 3.90
N ARG A 113 -4.61 -13.80 3.17
CA ARG A 113 -4.48 -12.36 3.39
C ARG A 113 -4.89 -11.94 4.80
N ARG A 114 -6.00 -12.46 5.30
CA ARG A 114 -6.46 -12.15 6.66
C ARG A 114 -5.42 -12.56 7.70
N THR A 115 -4.86 -13.75 7.58
CA THR A 115 -3.82 -14.22 8.50
C THR A 115 -2.59 -13.31 8.45
N LEU A 116 -2.14 -12.87 7.26
CA LEU A 116 -1.03 -11.91 7.14
C LEU A 116 -1.38 -10.54 7.70
N ARG A 117 -2.59 -10.04 7.47
CA ARG A 117 -3.06 -8.80 8.10
C ARG A 117 -3.01 -8.89 9.63
N ASP A 118 -3.47 -10.00 10.18
CA ASP A 118 -3.48 -10.22 11.63
C ASP A 118 -2.05 -10.30 12.16
N ALA A 119 -1.12 -10.91 11.41
CA ALA A 119 0.31 -10.92 11.72
C ALA A 119 0.92 -9.49 11.68
N LEU A 120 0.59 -8.68 10.68
CA LEU A 120 1.02 -7.27 10.60
C LEU A 120 0.44 -6.42 11.73
N TRP A 121 -0.79 -6.69 12.16
CA TRP A 121 -1.35 -6.06 13.36
C TRP A 121 -0.60 -6.46 14.63
N LEU A 122 -0.10 -7.70 14.70
CA LEU A 122 0.75 -8.12 15.81
C LEU A 122 2.10 -7.41 15.79
N VAL A 123 2.72 -7.26 14.62
CA VAL A 123 3.94 -6.44 14.46
C VAL A 123 3.66 -5.01 14.94
N SER A 124 2.61 -4.38 14.41
CA SER A 124 2.22 -3.00 14.79
C SER A 124 1.99 -2.85 16.29
N GLY A 125 1.21 -3.75 16.88
CA GLY A 125 0.87 -3.70 18.32
C GLY A 125 2.04 -4.03 19.26
N ALA A 126 3.16 -4.54 18.75
CA ALA A 126 4.36 -4.81 19.56
C ALA A 126 5.24 -3.57 19.78
N PHE A 127 5.00 -2.48 19.05
CA PHE A 127 5.75 -1.23 19.15
C PHE A 127 4.82 -0.05 19.44
N PRO A 128 5.29 0.99 20.17
CA PRO A 128 4.48 2.19 20.42
C PRO A 128 4.16 2.95 19.13
N ASP A 129 2.91 3.38 18.97
CA ASP A 129 2.43 4.21 17.85
C ASP A 129 2.91 3.74 16.46
N CYS A 130 2.95 2.40 16.29
CA CYS A 130 3.41 1.77 15.06
C CYS A 130 2.22 1.28 14.21
N GLU A 131 2.27 1.60 12.93
CA GLU A 131 1.44 0.98 11.89
C GLU A 131 2.39 0.38 10.84
N PHE A 132 2.38 -0.93 10.72
CA PHE A 132 3.25 -1.68 9.84
C PHE A 132 2.43 -2.40 8.78
N ASP A 133 2.72 -2.13 7.50
CA ASP A 133 2.20 -2.89 6.37
C ASP A 133 3.33 -3.42 5.48
N LEU A 134 3.04 -4.01 4.32
CA LEU A 134 4.06 -4.59 3.44
C LEU A 134 4.71 -3.58 2.47
N VAL A 135 4.29 -2.34 2.49
CA VAL A 135 4.77 -1.27 1.58
C VAL A 135 5.25 -0.06 2.35
N SER A 136 4.65 0.21 3.51
CA SER A 136 4.96 1.37 4.33
C SER A 136 4.89 1.04 5.81
N ASN A 137 5.53 1.86 6.62
CA ASN A 137 5.33 1.84 8.05
C ASN A 137 5.38 3.26 8.62
N THR A 138 4.69 3.42 9.73
CA THR A 138 4.91 4.51 10.67
C THR A 138 5.31 3.93 12.01
N CYS A 139 6.13 4.61 12.75
CA CYS A 139 6.46 4.27 14.14
C CYS A 139 6.43 5.57 14.97
N GLY A 140 6.63 5.49 16.26
CA GLY A 140 6.63 6.66 17.15
C GLY A 140 7.67 7.74 16.81
N TYR A 141 8.39 7.58 15.69
CA TYR A 141 9.40 8.48 15.16
C TYR A 141 9.02 8.99 13.78
N SER A 142 9.22 10.30 13.56
CA SER A 142 9.01 10.91 12.24
C SER A 142 10.21 10.64 11.32
N ALA A 143 9.96 10.13 10.12
CA ALA A 143 10.95 10.04 9.06
C ALA A 143 11.28 11.42 8.43
N GLU A 144 10.57 12.48 8.82
CA GLU A 144 10.79 13.84 8.32
C GLU A 144 11.78 14.65 9.18
N SER A 145 12.19 14.10 10.34
CA SER A 145 13.09 14.75 11.29
C SER A 145 14.39 13.98 11.47
N THR A 146 15.53 14.62 11.21
CA THR A 146 16.87 14.05 11.45
C THR A 146 17.04 13.59 12.89
N GLU A 147 16.65 14.43 13.86
CA GLU A 147 16.75 14.11 15.28
C GLU A 147 15.98 12.81 15.61
N GLN A 148 14.74 12.69 15.11
CA GLN A 148 13.90 11.52 15.37
C GLN A 148 14.41 10.27 14.63
N VAL A 149 14.90 10.39 13.40
CA VAL A 149 15.51 9.28 12.67
C VAL A 149 16.74 8.74 13.39
N LEU A 150 17.59 9.60 13.90
CA LEU A 150 18.77 9.20 14.67
C LEU A 150 18.38 8.58 16.03
N ALA A 151 17.38 9.15 16.71
CA ALA A 151 16.86 8.59 17.96
C ALA A 151 16.25 7.20 17.73
N ALA A 152 15.49 7.02 16.65
CA ALA A 152 14.94 5.72 16.28
C ALA A 152 16.03 4.67 16.06
N ALA A 153 17.14 5.01 15.43
CA ALA A 153 18.25 4.08 15.19
C ALA A 153 18.90 3.55 16.49
N GLU A 154 18.69 4.24 17.60
CA GLU A 154 19.20 3.86 18.93
C GLU A 154 18.21 3.05 19.76
N ASP A 155 16.91 3.08 19.41
CA ASP A 155 15.86 2.52 20.25
C ASP A 155 15.36 1.16 19.76
N PRO A 156 15.77 0.04 20.41
CA PRO A 156 15.26 -1.28 20.07
C PRO A 156 13.82 -1.53 20.56
N GLU A 157 13.31 -0.69 21.46
CA GLU A 157 11.96 -0.86 21.99
C GLU A 157 10.90 -0.19 21.16
N GLY A 158 11.19 0.96 20.57
CA GLY A 158 10.26 1.73 19.73
C GLY A 158 10.46 1.56 18.23
N ASN A 159 11.62 1.10 17.77
CA ASN A 159 11.92 0.93 16.34
C ASN A 159 11.83 -0.54 15.92
N PRO A 160 10.84 -0.92 15.11
CA PRO A 160 10.65 -2.30 14.65
C PRO A 160 11.86 -2.82 13.83
N TYR A 161 12.56 -1.96 13.08
CA TYR A 161 13.72 -2.37 12.31
C TYR A 161 14.95 -2.60 13.17
N ARG A 162 15.20 -1.76 14.18
CA ARG A 162 16.31 -2.00 15.13
C ARG A 162 16.10 -3.32 15.83
N TRP A 163 14.89 -3.57 16.32
CA TRP A 163 14.53 -4.83 16.95
C TRP A 163 14.71 -6.02 15.99
N ALA A 164 14.24 -5.89 14.74
CA ALA A 164 14.39 -6.96 13.75
C ALA A 164 15.85 -7.25 13.44
N PHE A 165 16.65 -6.23 13.18
CA PHE A 165 18.08 -6.40 12.87
C PHE A 165 18.87 -7.02 14.03
N ASP A 166 18.56 -6.69 15.27
CA ASP A 166 19.19 -7.32 16.44
C ASP A 166 18.91 -8.83 16.53
N HIS A 167 17.83 -9.33 15.92
CA HIS A 167 17.42 -10.72 15.98
C HIS A 167 17.67 -11.53 14.70
N MET A 168 17.64 -10.89 13.54
CA MET A 168 17.70 -11.61 12.26
C MET A 168 18.94 -11.31 11.43
N LEU A 169 19.57 -10.13 11.63
CA LEU A 169 20.68 -9.72 10.79
C LEU A 169 21.91 -10.60 11.08
N ASP A 170 22.29 -11.38 10.09
CA ASP A 170 23.57 -12.07 10.10
C ASP A 170 24.71 -11.04 9.90
N ARG A 171 25.26 -10.56 11.01
CA ARG A 171 26.32 -9.54 11.00
C ARG A 171 27.60 -10.04 10.38
N ASP A 172 27.85 -11.35 10.40
CA ASP A 172 29.07 -11.97 9.85
C ASP A 172 29.19 -11.72 8.34
N ARG A 173 28.05 -11.54 7.65
CA ARG A 173 28.03 -11.15 6.23
C ARG A 173 28.78 -9.85 5.93
N PHE A 174 28.90 -8.96 6.92
CA PHE A 174 29.55 -7.65 6.79
C PHE A 174 30.94 -7.61 7.44
N LEU A 175 31.35 -8.67 8.13
CA LEU A 175 32.65 -8.73 8.84
C LEU A 175 33.80 -9.20 7.94
N ASP A 176 33.54 -9.63 6.71
CA ASP A 176 34.61 -10.00 5.75
C ASP A 176 35.56 -8.80 5.56
N PRO A 177 36.85 -8.92 5.93
CA PRO A 177 37.81 -7.81 5.88
C PRO A 177 38.08 -7.32 4.46
N ARG A 178 37.72 -8.11 3.44
CA ARG A 178 37.83 -7.69 2.02
C ARG A 178 36.77 -6.67 1.65
N ILE A 179 35.66 -6.58 2.40
CA ILE A 179 34.63 -5.56 2.13
C ILE A 179 35.21 -4.20 2.39
N GLY A 180 35.36 -3.42 1.32
CA GLY A 180 35.84 -2.04 1.37
C GLY A 180 34.75 -1.03 1.09
N VAL A 181 33.66 -1.42 0.43
CA VAL A 181 32.53 -0.55 0.08
C VAL A 181 31.21 -1.20 0.47
N VAL A 182 30.35 -0.44 1.15
CA VAL A 182 28.95 -0.80 1.36
C VAL A 182 28.05 0.26 0.72
N GLY A 183 27.32 -0.12 -0.32
CA GLY A 183 26.37 0.74 -1.02
C GLY A 183 24.95 0.52 -0.55
N LEU A 184 24.28 1.56 -0.05
CA LEU A 184 22.88 1.52 0.36
C LEU A 184 22.01 2.25 -0.66
N SER A 185 20.96 1.60 -1.18
CA SER A 185 20.03 2.19 -2.13
C SER A 185 18.74 2.60 -1.44
N MET A 186 18.52 3.90 -1.25
CA MET A 186 17.27 4.46 -0.71
C MET A 186 16.47 5.17 -1.81
N SER A 187 15.35 4.58 -2.19
CA SER A 187 14.46 5.05 -3.25
C SER A 187 13.19 5.74 -2.72
N ALA A 188 12.82 5.48 -1.47
CA ALA A 188 11.63 6.03 -0.82
C ALA A 188 11.92 6.49 0.62
N ASP A 189 11.07 7.38 1.14
CA ASP A 189 11.10 7.87 2.53
C ASP A 189 10.86 6.73 3.55
N THR A 190 10.07 5.73 3.19
CA THR A 190 9.80 4.54 4.00
C THR A 190 11.07 3.76 4.38
N GLN A 191 12.14 3.93 3.61
CA GLN A 191 13.42 3.25 3.84
C GLN A 191 14.36 4.01 4.79
N LEU A 192 14.04 5.25 5.17
CA LEU A 192 14.99 6.14 5.85
C LEU A 192 15.34 5.65 7.26
N ILE A 193 14.34 5.39 8.11
CA ILE A 193 14.58 4.94 9.49
C ILE A 193 15.35 3.61 9.49
N ALA A 194 14.91 2.64 8.68
CA ALA A 194 15.57 1.34 8.58
C ALA A 194 16.98 1.45 8.00
N GLY A 195 17.17 2.27 6.97
CA GLY A 195 18.48 2.50 6.35
C GLY A 195 19.48 3.12 7.32
N VAL A 196 19.09 4.17 8.04
CA VAL A 196 19.96 4.82 9.04
C VAL A 196 20.23 3.88 10.23
N THR A 197 19.22 3.10 10.64
CA THR A 197 19.41 2.06 11.68
C THR A 197 20.48 1.05 11.26
N PHE A 198 20.39 0.54 10.02
CA PHE A 198 21.39 -0.39 9.48
C PHE A 198 22.79 0.25 9.41
N LEU A 199 22.89 1.48 8.87
CA LEU A 199 24.18 2.19 8.75
C LEU A 199 24.85 2.42 10.11
N ARG A 200 24.07 2.78 11.12
CA ARG A 200 24.60 2.92 12.48
C ARG A 200 25.17 1.60 13.02
N MET A 201 24.42 0.49 12.90
CA MET A 201 24.87 -0.83 13.32
C MET A 201 26.11 -1.29 12.54
N LEU A 202 26.18 -0.95 11.24
CA LEU A 202 27.35 -1.20 10.42
C LEU A 202 28.57 -0.44 10.95
N ARG A 203 28.43 0.86 11.24
CA ARG A 203 29.54 1.70 11.78
C ARG A 203 30.05 1.21 13.12
N GLU A 204 29.19 0.66 13.97
CA GLU A 204 29.59 0.06 15.27
C GLU A 204 30.57 -1.11 15.09
N SER A 205 30.36 -1.93 14.03
CA SER A 205 31.14 -3.14 13.77
C SER A 205 32.24 -2.96 12.71
N ARG A 206 32.02 -2.04 11.73
CA ARG A 206 32.89 -1.81 10.57
C ARG A 206 33.07 -0.30 10.33
N PRO A 207 33.75 0.43 11.23
CA PRO A 207 34.04 1.86 11.02
C PRO A 207 34.97 2.14 9.83
N ASP A 208 35.66 1.11 9.33
CA ASP A 208 36.67 1.16 8.25
C ASP A 208 36.09 1.10 6.85
N VAL A 209 34.85 0.63 6.66
CA VAL A 209 34.25 0.51 5.32
C VAL A 209 33.80 1.86 4.78
N HIS A 210 33.96 2.07 3.47
CA HIS A 210 33.43 3.26 2.80
C HIS A 210 31.95 3.07 2.50
N VAL A 211 31.08 3.91 3.06
CA VAL A 211 29.64 3.85 2.88
C VAL A 211 29.20 4.80 1.78
N VAL A 212 28.55 4.25 0.76
CA VAL A 212 27.93 5.00 -0.34
C VAL A 212 26.41 4.94 -0.19
N LEU A 213 25.78 6.10 -0.10
CA LEU A 213 24.33 6.24 -0.12
C LEU A 213 23.88 6.68 -1.51
N GLY A 214 22.93 5.97 -2.12
CA GLY A 214 22.34 6.32 -3.41
C GLY A 214 20.83 6.11 -3.45
N GLY A 215 20.26 6.28 -4.64
CA GLY A 215 18.84 6.12 -4.90
C GLY A 215 18.09 7.43 -5.10
N ASN A 216 16.86 7.34 -5.59
CA ASN A 216 16.05 8.50 -5.95
C ASN A 216 15.74 9.40 -4.74
N TYR A 217 15.40 8.83 -3.59
CA TYR A 217 15.11 9.59 -2.38
C TYR A 217 16.36 10.32 -1.87
N ALA A 218 17.50 9.62 -1.78
CA ALA A 218 18.78 10.22 -1.38
C ALA A 218 19.21 11.36 -2.30
N THR A 219 19.01 11.21 -3.62
CA THR A 219 19.27 12.24 -4.64
C THR A 219 18.49 13.52 -4.38
N ARG A 220 17.20 13.42 -4.07
CA ARG A 220 16.33 14.58 -3.80
C ARG A 220 16.60 15.18 -2.43
N LEU A 221 16.91 14.36 -1.45
CA LEU A 221 17.12 14.78 -0.08
C LEU A 221 18.40 15.61 0.05
N VAL A 222 19.54 15.12 -0.49
CA VAL A 222 20.84 15.78 -0.36
C VAL A 222 20.91 17.12 -1.11
N ASP A 223 20.07 17.32 -2.13
CA ASP A 223 19.99 18.61 -2.85
C ASP A 223 19.59 19.77 -1.94
N ARG A 224 18.82 19.50 -0.90
CA ARG A 224 18.36 20.51 0.06
C ARG A 224 19.40 20.91 1.10
N TRP A 225 20.47 20.15 1.26
CA TRP A 225 21.49 20.42 2.26
C TRP A 225 22.52 21.43 1.75
N GLN A 226 22.63 22.52 2.47
CA GLN A 226 23.59 23.59 2.16
C GLN A 226 24.90 23.46 2.97
N ARG A 227 24.85 22.70 4.06
CA ARG A 227 25.95 22.47 5.00
C ARG A 227 25.97 21.00 5.41
N ARG A 228 27.03 20.60 6.10
CA ARG A 228 27.13 19.26 6.68
C ARG A 228 25.83 18.86 7.39
N HIS A 229 25.35 17.69 7.07
CA HIS A 229 24.16 17.10 7.66
C HIS A 229 24.58 15.95 8.60
N PRO A 230 23.92 15.72 9.77
CA PRO A 230 24.30 14.66 10.71
C PRO A 230 24.35 13.24 10.12
N LEU A 231 23.60 12.96 9.06
CA LEU A 231 23.68 11.68 8.36
C LEU A 231 25.07 11.38 7.78
N PHE A 232 25.93 12.37 7.57
CA PHE A 232 27.33 12.16 7.17
C PHE A 232 28.21 11.59 8.30
N ASP A 233 27.70 11.42 9.51
CA ASP A 233 28.37 10.60 10.55
C ASP A 233 28.32 9.09 10.21
N HIS A 234 27.39 8.71 9.31
CA HIS A 234 27.19 7.32 8.92
C HIS A 234 27.48 7.05 7.43
N VAL A 235 27.59 8.09 6.60
CA VAL A 235 27.76 8.02 5.14
C VAL A 235 29.02 8.81 4.73
N ASP A 236 29.87 8.22 3.92
CA ASP A 236 31.09 8.88 3.42
C ASP A 236 30.84 9.62 2.10
N THR A 237 29.95 9.07 1.26
CA THR A 237 29.63 9.64 -0.05
C THR A 237 28.17 9.42 -0.37
N VAL A 238 27.44 10.46 -0.77
CA VAL A 238 26.13 10.33 -1.40
C VAL A 238 26.31 10.42 -2.91
N VAL A 239 25.78 9.43 -3.66
CA VAL A 239 25.77 9.44 -5.12
C VAL A 239 24.40 9.88 -5.62
N THR A 240 24.35 10.98 -6.35
CA THR A 240 23.14 11.55 -6.94
C THR A 240 22.96 11.12 -8.39
N GLY A 241 21.72 10.75 -8.76
CA GLY A 241 21.41 10.27 -10.11
C GLY A 241 21.73 8.78 -10.29
N GLU A 242 22.39 8.43 -11.38
CA GLU A 242 22.67 7.04 -11.77
C GLU A 242 23.95 6.50 -11.12
N GLY A 243 23.87 5.30 -10.58
CA GLY A 243 24.93 4.75 -9.72
C GLY A 243 26.02 3.95 -10.44
N GLU A 244 25.82 3.50 -11.68
CA GLU A 244 26.70 2.53 -12.35
C GLU A 244 28.15 3.03 -12.49
N GLY A 245 28.33 4.17 -13.15
CA GLY A 245 29.65 4.76 -13.31
C GLY A 245 30.23 5.32 -12.01
N ALA A 246 29.39 5.89 -11.14
CA ALA A 246 29.81 6.46 -9.88
C ALA A 246 30.33 5.39 -8.90
N LEU A 247 29.62 4.28 -8.77
CA LEU A 247 30.01 3.19 -7.86
C LEU A 247 31.30 2.51 -8.32
N ALA A 248 31.45 2.27 -9.64
CA ALA A 248 32.69 1.78 -10.21
C ALA A 248 33.88 2.73 -9.90
N ALA A 249 33.68 4.04 -10.05
CA ALA A 249 34.71 5.04 -9.76
C ALA A 249 35.10 5.07 -8.26
N VAL A 250 34.14 4.83 -7.35
CA VAL A 250 34.43 4.66 -5.91
C VAL A 250 35.33 3.48 -5.67
N VAL A 251 35.01 2.31 -6.25
CA VAL A 251 35.82 1.08 -6.08
C VAL A 251 37.22 1.26 -6.63
N ASP A 252 37.36 1.79 -7.85
CA ASP A 252 38.67 2.08 -8.46
C ASP A 252 39.53 3.01 -7.60
N ALA A 253 38.91 4.07 -7.08
CA ALA A 253 39.63 5.06 -6.28
C ALA A 253 40.11 4.50 -4.93
N LEU A 254 39.35 3.58 -4.32
CA LEU A 254 39.72 2.94 -3.07
C LEU A 254 40.71 1.78 -3.24
N ASP A 255 40.83 1.21 -4.43
CA ASP A 255 41.83 0.19 -4.78
C ASP A 255 43.15 0.81 -5.33
N ALA A 256 43.11 2.06 -5.79
CA ALA A 256 44.29 2.75 -6.29
C ALA A 256 45.21 3.14 -5.11
N PRO A 257 46.53 3.09 -5.29
CA PRO A 257 47.45 3.69 -4.33
C PRO A 257 47.18 5.19 -4.21
N ALA A 258 47.31 5.74 -3.01
CA ALA A 258 47.12 7.15 -2.71
C ALA A 258 48.18 8.03 -3.45
N GLU A 259 48.04 8.22 -4.75
CA GLU A 259 48.88 9.07 -5.55
C GLU A 259 48.17 10.42 -5.81
N GLY A 260 48.74 11.49 -5.30
CA GLY A 260 48.29 12.86 -5.55
C GLY A 260 47.40 13.46 -4.44
N GLY A 261 47.72 14.63 -3.98
CA GLY A 261 47.18 15.30 -2.77
C GLY A 261 45.74 15.86 -2.87
N GLY A 262 44.82 15.26 -3.64
CA GLY A 262 43.39 15.66 -3.74
C GLY A 262 42.46 14.57 -3.20
N ASP A 263 41.24 14.97 -2.87
CA ASP A 263 40.19 14.04 -2.46
C ASP A 263 39.73 13.20 -3.67
N PHE A 264 39.81 11.90 -3.60
CA PHE A 264 39.43 11.00 -4.68
C PHE A 264 37.96 11.17 -5.13
N ARG A 265 37.09 11.67 -4.22
CA ARG A 265 35.66 11.87 -4.48
C ARG A 265 35.42 12.97 -5.53
N GLU A 266 36.38 13.87 -5.77
CA GLU A 266 36.31 14.86 -6.84
C GLU A 266 36.20 14.24 -8.24
N LYS A 267 36.64 12.97 -8.40
CA LYS A 267 36.58 12.25 -9.67
C LYS A 267 35.31 11.38 -9.82
N ILE A 268 34.47 11.26 -8.79
CA ILE A 268 33.27 10.42 -8.79
C ILE A 268 32.09 11.22 -9.33
N PRO A 269 31.44 10.79 -10.42
CA PRO A 269 30.27 11.50 -10.96
C PRO A 269 29.10 11.55 -9.96
N GLY A 270 28.51 12.72 -9.77
CA GLY A 270 27.35 12.92 -8.92
C GLY A 270 27.62 12.75 -7.43
N ALA A 271 28.88 12.69 -7.00
CA ALA A 271 29.22 12.57 -5.59
C ALA A 271 28.89 13.84 -4.80
N VAL A 272 28.45 13.66 -3.57
CA VAL A 272 28.30 14.69 -2.54
C VAL A 272 28.93 14.16 -1.25
N TRP A 273 29.79 14.95 -0.63
CA TRP A 273 30.47 14.58 0.60
C TRP A 273 30.73 15.78 1.50
N ASP A 274 30.96 15.49 2.77
CA ASP A 274 31.40 16.48 3.75
C ASP A 274 32.91 16.64 3.67
N ASP A 275 33.37 17.88 3.48
CA ASP A 275 34.75 18.29 3.63
C ASP A 275 34.86 19.36 4.72
N HIS A 276 35.15 18.91 5.94
CA HIS A 276 35.30 19.79 7.11
C HIS A 276 34.12 20.75 7.34
N GLY A 277 32.87 20.25 7.17
CA GLY A 277 31.64 21.02 7.38
C GLY A 277 31.10 21.71 6.12
N ILE A 278 31.80 21.60 4.98
CA ILE A 278 31.38 22.11 3.68
C ILE A 278 30.97 20.93 2.80
N LEU A 279 29.79 20.99 2.19
CA LEU A 279 29.37 19.97 1.23
C LEU A 279 29.95 20.29 -0.15
N LEU A 280 30.84 19.43 -0.61
CA LEU A 280 31.36 19.44 -1.97
C LEU A 280 30.52 18.55 -2.88
N ARG A 281 30.46 18.90 -4.17
CA ARG A 281 29.60 18.22 -5.16
C ARG A 281 30.29 18.12 -6.51
N THR A 282 30.11 16.98 -7.16
CA THR A 282 30.52 16.79 -8.56
C THR A 282 29.31 16.75 -9.49
N PRO A 283 29.45 17.07 -10.78
CA PRO A 283 28.38 16.96 -11.76
C PRO A 283 27.90 15.52 -11.94
N ARG A 284 26.59 15.34 -12.11
CA ARG A 284 26.00 14.05 -12.48
C ARG A 284 26.41 13.65 -13.89
N GLN A 285 26.57 12.35 -14.12
CA GLN A 285 26.73 11.77 -15.45
C GLN A 285 25.61 10.79 -15.74
N SER A 286 25.24 10.68 -17.01
CA SER A 286 24.29 9.68 -17.49
C SER A 286 25.04 8.41 -17.89
N ALA A 287 24.56 7.26 -17.42
CA ALA A 287 25.04 5.97 -17.92
C ALA A 287 24.59 5.77 -19.38
N ASP A 288 25.39 5.06 -20.15
CA ASP A 288 24.96 4.58 -21.47
C ASP A 288 24.05 3.36 -21.28
N ILE A 289 22.73 3.60 -21.37
CA ILE A 289 21.74 2.52 -21.20
C ILE A 289 21.61 1.64 -22.45
N THR A 290 22.21 1.98 -23.57
CA THR A 290 22.18 1.15 -24.80
C THR A 290 23.03 -0.12 -24.65
N THR A 291 24.03 -0.07 -23.80
CA THR A 291 24.92 -1.18 -23.43
C THR A 291 24.64 -1.72 -22.03
N ALA A 292 23.46 -1.46 -21.46
CA ALA A 292 23.10 -1.86 -20.12
C ALA A 292 23.25 -3.38 -19.91
N VAL A 293 23.76 -3.74 -18.76
CA VAL A 293 23.98 -5.14 -18.36
C VAL A 293 22.69 -5.72 -17.79
N THR A 294 22.51 -7.04 -17.95
CA THR A 294 21.38 -7.76 -17.33
C THR A 294 21.47 -7.68 -15.81
N PRO A 295 20.38 -7.30 -15.11
CA PRO A 295 20.35 -7.29 -13.65
C PRO A 295 20.61 -8.67 -13.04
N ALA A 296 21.42 -8.74 -11.99
CA ALA A 296 21.84 -10.00 -11.35
C ALA A 296 20.84 -10.38 -10.21
N TYR A 297 19.68 -10.89 -10.57
CA TYR A 297 18.64 -11.30 -9.62
C TYR A 297 18.93 -12.60 -8.90
N THR A 298 19.80 -13.45 -9.42
CA THR A 298 20.09 -14.78 -8.86
C THR A 298 20.68 -14.76 -7.45
N ASP A 299 21.24 -13.64 -7.02
CA ASP A 299 21.80 -13.46 -5.68
C ASP A 299 20.74 -13.06 -4.65
N LEU A 300 19.56 -12.63 -5.08
CA LEU A 300 18.50 -12.21 -4.20
C LEU A 300 17.66 -13.40 -3.72
N PRO A 301 17.08 -13.34 -2.52
CA PRO A 301 16.24 -14.41 -1.99
C PRO A 301 14.83 -14.36 -2.62
N LEU A 302 14.75 -14.70 -3.93
CA LEU A 302 13.53 -14.58 -4.73
C LEU A 302 12.37 -15.45 -4.22
N ASP A 303 12.67 -16.52 -3.50
CA ASP A 303 11.70 -17.41 -2.86
C ASP A 303 10.99 -16.79 -1.65
N LYS A 304 11.52 -15.68 -1.10
CA LYS A 304 10.90 -14.98 0.03
C LYS A 304 9.78 -14.04 -0.38
N TYR A 305 9.76 -13.55 -1.62
CA TYR A 305 8.70 -12.66 -2.09
C TYR A 305 7.33 -13.34 -2.07
N LEU A 306 6.30 -12.57 -1.67
CA LEU A 306 4.95 -13.08 -1.44
C LEU A 306 4.14 -13.17 -2.76
N ALA A 307 4.71 -13.78 -3.77
CA ALA A 307 4.10 -13.94 -5.09
C ALA A 307 4.28 -15.39 -5.59
N PRO A 308 3.38 -15.92 -6.43
CA PRO A 308 3.46 -17.26 -7.01
C PRO A 308 4.68 -17.52 -7.91
N GLY A 309 5.43 -16.51 -8.22
CA GLY A 309 6.69 -16.52 -8.93
C GLY A 309 7.30 -15.14 -8.92
N PRO A 310 8.63 -15.00 -9.00
CA PRO A 310 9.27 -13.69 -8.99
C PRO A 310 8.74 -12.80 -10.13
N ILE A 311 8.27 -11.61 -9.80
CA ILE A 311 7.99 -10.57 -10.79
C ILE A 311 9.27 -9.78 -10.95
N LEU A 312 9.89 -9.84 -12.12
CA LEU A 312 11.21 -9.27 -12.35
C LEU A 312 11.11 -7.86 -12.95
N PRO A 313 11.55 -6.82 -12.24
CA PRO A 313 11.66 -5.49 -12.79
C PRO A 313 12.66 -5.40 -13.93
N VAL A 314 12.25 -4.78 -15.03
CA VAL A 314 13.10 -4.45 -16.20
C VAL A 314 12.74 -3.05 -16.68
N TYR A 315 13.58 -2.47 -17.54
CA TYR A 315 13.29 -1.15 -18.09
C TYR A 315 13.69 -1.03 -19.57
N ALA A 316 12.93 -0.27 -20.32
CA ALA A 316 13.21 0.08 -21.71
C ALA A 316 13.64 1.55 -21.85
N SER A 317 13.37 2.37 -20.86
CA SER A 317 13.75 3.81 -20.83
C SER A 317 14.06 4.26 -19.41
N ARG A 318 14.71 5.41 -19.30
CA ARG A 318 14.93 6.11 -18.01
C ARG A 318 14.48 7.55 -18.12
N SER A 319 13.90 8.06 -17.04
CA SER A 319 13.33 9.41 -16.92
C SER A 319 12.07 9.59 -17.76
N CYS A 320 11.59 10.82 -17.82
CA CYS A 320 10.39 11.20 -18.54
C CYS A 320 10.64 12.49 -19.33
N PRO A 321 10.22 12.59 -20.61
CA PRO A 321 10.42 13.80 -21.42
C PRO A 321 9.40 14.92 -21.13
N TRP A 322 8.46 14.70 -20.21
CA TRP A 322 7.36 15.61 -19.91
C TRP A 322 7.60 16.43 -18.65
N ASP A 323 7.05 17.65 -18.62
CA ASP A 323 7.15 18.62 -17.52
C ASP A 323 5.77 18.78 -16.83
N CYS A 324 5.21 17.67 -16.33
CA CYS A 324 3.95 17.70 -15.58
C CYS A 324 4.14 18.51 -14.29
N ALA A 325 3.22 19.42 -14.00
CA ALA A 325 3.38 20.41 -12.93
C ALA A 325 3.52 19.81 -11.52
N PHE A 326 2.99 18.62 -11.29
CA PHE A 326 3.03 17.90 -10.01
C PHE A 326 4.25 17.00 -9.83
N CYS A 327 5.02 16.73 -10.91
CA CYS A 327 5.99 15.64 -10.96
C CYS A 327 7.42 16.12 -10.68
N SER A 328 8.14 15.41 -9.81
CA SER A 328 9.54 15.64 -9.49
C SER A 328 10.53 14.69 -10.20
N ILE A 329 10.04 13.76 -11.02
CA ILE A 329 10.87 12.78 -11.73
C ILE A 329 11.96 13.42 -12.58
N PRO A 330 11.70 14.47 -13.38
CA PRO A 330 12.76 15.10 -14.18
C PRO A 330 13.89 15.69 -13.33
N PHE A 331 13.62 16.09 -12.10
CA PHE A 331 14.67 16.57 -11.18
C PHE A 331 15.54 15.42 -10.66
N ALA A 332 14.92 14.30 -10.27
CA ALA A 332 15.62 13.17 -9.65
C ALA A 332 16.41 12.32 -10.65
N SER A 333 16.03 12.38 -11.93
CA SER A 333 16.61 11.60 -13.03
C SER A 333 17.48 12.46 -13.95
N ASN A 334 18.32 11.81 -14.74
CA ASN A 334 19.01 12.43 -15.85
C ASN A 334 18.07 12.62 -17.06
N SER A 335 18.57 13.06 -18.20
CA SER A 335 17.77 13.24 -19.43
C SER A 335 17.09 11.94 -19.86
N PHE A 336 15.93 12.06 -20.51
CA PHE A 336 15.20 10.93 -21.07
C PHE A 336 16.01 10.17 -22.12
N ARG A 337 16.11 8.85 -21.98
CA ARG A 337 16.85 7.94 -22.90
C ARG A 337 16.09 6.61 -23.00
N GLN A 338 16.27 5.95 -24.15
CA GLN A 338 15.62 4.68 -24.45
C GLN A 338 16.65 3.63 -24.86
N ARG A 339 16.40 2.38 -24.50
CA ARG A 339 17.18 1.22 -24.89
C ARG A 339 16.68 0.70 -26.25
N PRO A 340 17.53 0.04 -27.04
CA PRO A 340 17.07 -0.73 -28.20
C PRO A 340 16.13 -1.86 -27.74
N ALA A 341 14.94 -1.96 -28.37
CA ALA A 341 13.93 -2.93 -27.99
C ALA A 341 14.46 -4.38 -28.04
N GLU A 342 15.29 -4.69 -29.04
CA GLU A 342 15.91 -6.01 -29.17
C GLU A 342 16.78 -6.36 -27.95
N ALA A 343 17.58 -5.41 -27.45
CA ALA A 343 18.43 -5.62 -26.27
C ALA A 343 17.59 -5.83 -24.99
N VAL A 344 16.49 -5.08 -24.86
CA VAL A 344 15.56 -5.25 -23.73
C VAL A 344 14.92 -6.64 -23.76
N VAL A 345 14.49 -7.11 -24.93
CA VAL A 345 13.82 -8.41 -25.04
C VAL A 345 14.82 -9.57 -24.93
N ASP A 346 16.05 -9.39 -25.40
CA ASP A 346 17.13 -10.39 -25.17
C ASP A 346 17.43 -10.53 -23.66
N GLU A 347 17.40 -9.44 -22.91
CA GLU A 347 17.50 -9.44 -21.44
C GLU A 347 16.32 -10.18 -20.79
N VAL A 348 15.09 -9.88 -21.18
CA VAL A 348 13.87 -10.55 -20.69
C VAL A 348 13.95 -12.06 -20.97
N ALA A 349 14.34 -12.47 -22.17
CA ALA A 349 14.49 -13.87 -22.54
C ALA A 349 15.56 -14.59 -21.70
N ARG A 350 16.67 -13.92 -21.43
CA ARG A 350 17.75 -14.43 -20.56
C ARG A 350 17.28 -14.59 -19.12
N LEU A 351 16.70 -13.54 -18.53
CA LEU A 351 16.18 -13.58 -17.16
C LEU A 351 15.12 -14.67 -16.99
N ARG A 352 14.23 -14.84 -17.97
CA ARG A 352 13.27 -15.94 -17.98
C ARG A 352 13.94 -17.31 -17.94
N THR A 353 15.02 -17.49 -18.68
CA THR A 353 15.75 -18.75 -18.73
C THR A 353 16.51 -19.02 -17.43
N ASP A 354 17.19 -17.99 -16.89
CA ASP A 354 18.06 -18.10 -15.72
C ASP A 354 17.27 -18.29 -14.41
N ILE A 355 16.10 -17.64 -14.31
CA ILE A 355 15.28 -17.62 -13.08
C ILE A 355 14.04 -18.51 -13.19
N GLY A 356 13.57 -18.78 -14.40
CA GLY A 356 12.38 -19.61 -14.65
C GLY A 356 11.05 -18.88 -14.47
N SER A 357 11.04 -17.56 -14.21
CA SER A 357 9.79 -16.80 -14.08
C SER A 357 9.34 -16.21 -15.42
N PRO A 358 8.05 -16.32 -15.76
CA PRO A 358 7.48 -15.65 -16.93
C PRO A 358 7.02 -14.21 -16.65
N TYR A 359 7.12 -13.70 -15.41
CA TYR A 359 6.50 -12.45 -14.97
C TYR A 359 7.50 -11.30 -14.94
N PHE A 360 7.15 -10.19 -15.60
CA PHE A 360 8.00 -9.00 -15.70
C PHE A 360 7.20 -7.73 -15.43
N MET A 361 7.88 -6.77 -14.80
CA MET A 361 7.39 -5.41 -14.59
C MET A 361 8.31 -4.42 -15.29
N PHE A 362 7.80 -3.66 -16.25
CA PHE A 362 8.53 -2.53 -16.81
C PHE A 362 8.40 -1.34 -15.86
N VAL A 363 9.52 -0.96 -15.24
CA VAL A 363 9.58 0.14 -14.25
C VAL A 363 9.87 1.50 -14.88
N ASP A 364 9.55 1.63 -16.15
CA ASP A 364 9.68 2.88 -16.90
C ASP A 364 8.69 3.92 -16.36
N GLU A 365 9.15 5.12 -16.10
CA GLU A 365 8.26 6.26 -15.78
C GLU A 365 7.31 6.59 -16.95
N ILE A 366 7.68 6.21 -18.15
CA ILE A 366 6.88 6.19 -19.36
C ILE A 366 7.54 5.36 -20.46
N MET A 367 6.79 4.44 -21.04
CA MET A 367 7.14 3.84 -22.32
C MET A 367 6.45 4.63 -23.46
N SER A 368 7.23 5.18 -24.38
CA SER A 368 6.64 5.83 -25.57
C SER A 368 5.90 4.80 -26.42
N LEU A 369 4.86 5.22 -27.17
CA LEU A 369 4.12 4.31 -28.06
C LEU A 369 5.02 3.59 -29.06
N ARG A 370 6.07 4.25 -29.53
CA ARG A 370 7.10 3.62 -30.38
C ARG A 370 7.85 2.53 -29.64
N THR A 371 8.26 2.79 -28.40
CA THR A 371 8.95 1.80 -27.56
C THR A 371 8.04 0.62 -27.26
N LEU A 372 6.78 0.89 -26.88
CA LEU A 372 5.77 -0.14 -26.64
C LEU A 372 5.60 -1.07 -27.85
N ARG A 373 5.42 -0.50 -29.07
CA ARG A 373 5.28 -1.26 -30.31
C ARG A 373 6.52 -2.13 -30.56
N ASN A 374 7.70 -1.54 -30.55
CA ASN A 374 8.95 -2.24 -30.86
C ASN A 374 9.24 -3.36 -29.83
N VAL A 375 9.03 -3.10 -28.54
CA VAL A 375 9.20 -4.10 -27.48
C VAL A 375 8.17 -5.23 -27.63
N ALA A 376 6.91 -4.89 -27.89
CA ALA A 376 5.85 -5.89 -28.07
C ALA A 376 6.11 -6.80 -29.29
N GLU A 377 6.50 -6.22 -30.44
CA GLU A 377 6.89 -6.99 -31.64
C GLU A 377 8.07 -7.93 -31.35
N ALA A 378 9.08 -7.47 -30.62
CA ALA A 378 10.23 -8.26 -30.25
C ALA A 378 9.87 -9.37 -29.25
N LEU A 379 9.00 -9.11 -28.24
CA LEU A 379 8.51 -10.09 -27.29
C LEU A 379 7.74 -11.23 -27.97
N VAL A 380 6.83 -10.90 -28.89
CA VAL A 380 6.09 -11.91 -29.68
C VAL A 380 7.04 -12.84 -30.40
N ARG A 381 8.13 -12.31 -30.96
CA ARG A 381 9.11 -13.07 -31.74
C ARG A 381 10.07 -13.91 -30.89
N LYS A 382 10.65 -13.30 -29.83
CA LYS A 382 11.80 -13.85 -29.11
C LYS A 382 11.48 -14.47 -27.76
N ALA A 383 10.41 -13.99 -27.09
CA ALA A 383 10.07 -14.41 -25.74
C ALA A 383 8.56 -14.76 -25.60
N PRO A 384 8.02 -15.65 -26.47
CA PRO A 384 6.61 -16.02 -26.36
C PRO A 384 6.30 -16.64 -25.00
N GLY A 385 5.15 -16.29 -24.43
CA GLY A 385 4.71 -16.77 -23.13
C GLY A 385 5.21 -15.95 -21.92
N VAL A 386 5.98 -14.89 -22.12
CA VAL A 386 6.21 -13.85 -21.11
C VAL A 386 4.88 -13.19 -20.76
N ARG A 387 4.73 -12.77 -19.51
CA ARG A 387 3.63 -11.96 -19.01
C ARG A 387 4.22 -10.71 -18.38
N TRP A 388 3.68 -9.55 -18.74
CA TRP A 388 4.24 -8.31 -18.28
C TRP A 388 3.19 -7.22 -18.05
N TYR A 389 3.56 -6.23 -17.27
CA TYR A 389 2.85 -4.96 -17.12
C TYR A 389 3.84 -3.81 -17.08
N GLY A 390 3.35 -2.60 -17.27
CA GLY A 390 4.16 -1.39 -17.25
C GLY A 390 3.30 -0.14 -17.26
N GLU A 391 3.94 1.02 -17.41
CA GLU A 391 3.30 2.32 -17.34
C GLU A 391 3.42 3.09 -18.64
N THR A 392 2.35 3.79 -19.01
CA THR A 392 2.35 4.71 -20.13
C THR A 392 1.33 5.84 -19.92
N ARG A 393 1.27 6.74 -20.89
CA ARG A 393 0.32 7.85 -20.92
C ARG A 393 -0.75 7.58 -21.96
N PHE A 394 -1.93 8.16 -21.73
CA PHE A 394 -2.91 8.30 -22.81
C PHE A 394 -2.36 9.21 -23.90
N ALA A 395 -2.36 8.75 -25.12
CA ALA A 395 -1.78 9.45 -26.23
C ALA A 395 -2.44 9.06 -27.56
N ARG A 396 -2.51 9.99 -28.50
CA ARG A 396 -2.97 9.73 -29.85
C ARG A 396 -2.07 8.69 -30.52
N GLY A 397 -2.68 7.64 -31.09
CA GLY A 397 -1.96 6.55 -31.75
C GLY A 397 -1.82 5.26 -30.95
N LEU A 398 -2.36 5.19 -29.72
CA LEU A 398 -2.66 3.93 -29.08
C LEU A 398 -4.03 3.48 -29.58
N ASP A 399 -4.04 2.77 -30.69
CA ASP A 399 -5.22 2.26 -31.38
C ASP A 399 -5.45 0.77 -31.11
N SER A 400 -6.50 0.20 -31.72
CA SER A 400 -6.84 -1.22 -31.55
C SER A 400 -5.77 -2.16 -32.08
N GLU A 401 -5.00 -1.78 -33.11
CA GLU A 401 -3.89 -2.58 -33.62
C GLU A 401 -2.76 -2.69 -32.61
N LEU A 402 -2.33 -1.55 -32.04
CA LEU A 402 -1.31 -1.55 -30.99
C LEU A 402 -1.81 -2.26 -29.73
N ALA A 403 -3.05 -2.05 -29.32
CA ALA A 403 -3.62 -2.72 -28.16
C ALA A 403 -3.66 -4.25 -28.32
N ALA A 404 -4.03 -4.77 -29.49
CA ALA A 404 -3.99 -6.19 -29.81
C ALA A 404 -2.54 -6.72 -29.76
N LEU A 405 -1.59 -6.01 -30.35
CA LEU A 405 -0.17 -6.37 -30.29
C LEU A 405 0.36 -6.42 -28.86
N LEU A 406 -0.02 -5.47 -27.99
CA LEU A 406 0.34 -5.48 -26.59
C LEU A 406 -0.21 -6.72 -25.89
N HIS A 407 -1.49 -7.06 -26.10
CA HIS A 407 -2.06 -8.30 -25.56
C HIS A 407 -1.30 -9.54 -26.03
N ASP A 408 -1.01 -9.65 -27.33
CA ASP A 408 -0.31 -10.81 -27.93
C ASP A 408 1.12 -10.94 -27.44
N SER A 409 1.78 -9.82 -27.11
CA SER A 409 3.11 -9.80 -26.52
C SER A 409 3.14 -10.25 -25.05
N GLY A 410 1.98 -10.51 -24.46
CA GLY A 410 1.83 -10.94 -23.06
C GLY A 410 1.56 -9.82 -22.08
N CYS A 411 1.22 -8.60 -22.51
CA CYS A 411 0.73 -7.54 -21.63
C CYS A 411 -0.56 -8.00 -20.94
N ARG A 412 -0.59 -8.01 -19.61
CA ARG A 412 -1.75 -8.43 -18.82
C ARG A 412 -2.22 -7.35 -17.85
N ARG A 413 -1.63 -6.18 -17.93
CA ARG A 413 -2.03 -4.96 -17.25
C ARG A 413 -1.29 -3.78 -17.86
N MET A 414 -1.95 -2.63 -17.98
CA MET A 414 -1.30 -1.37 -18.35
C MET A 414 -1.74 -0.27 -17.38
N ASN A 415 -0.77 0.39 -16.77
CA ASN A 415 -1.00 1.51 -15.87
C ASN A 415 -1.00 2.82 -16.66
N PHE A 416 -2.01 3.65 -16.43
CA PHE A 416 -2.16 4.94 -17.10
C PHE A 416 -2.28 6.08 -16.09
N GLY A 417 -1.50 7.12 -16.28
CA GLY A 417 -1.70 8.39 -15.60
C GLY A 417 -2.92 9.13 -16.18
N LEU A 418 -4.12 8.89 -15.65
CA LEU A 418 -5.32 9.66 -15.96
C LEU A 418 -5.28 11.03 -15.32
N GLU A 419 -4.90 11.08 -14.07
CA GLU A 419 -4.81 12.18 -13.12
C GLU A 419 -6.15 12.87 -12.88
N SER A 420 -6.88 13.28 -13.93
CA SER A 420 -8.21 13.90 -13.84
C SER A 420 -9.04 13.62 -15.10
N ALA A 421 -10.35 13.50 -14.95
CA ALA A 421 -11.30 13.48 -16.06
C ALA A 421 -11.80 14.87 -16.48
N SER A 422 -11.22 15.94 -15.94
CA SER A 422 -11.44 17.31 -16.37
C SER A 422 -10.32 17.77 -17.31
N GLN A 423 -10.63 18.12 -18.56
CA GLN A 423 -9.64 18.66 -19.49
C GLN A 423 -8.97 19.91 -18.93
N ARG A 424 -9.74 20.80 -18.27
CA ARG A 424 -9.21 22.01 -17.64
C ARG A 424 -8.17 21.69 -16.57
N VAL A 425 -8.41 20.67 -15.76
CA VAL A 425 -7.46 20.23 -14.71
C VAL A 425 -6.22 19.61 -15.34
N LEU A 426 -6.37 18.77 -16.37
CA LEU A 426 -5.24 18.22 -17.12
C LEU A 426 -4.37 19.31 -17.75
N ASP A 427 -4.97 20.40 -18.24
CA ASP A 427 -4.26 21.55 -18.79
C ASP A 427 -3.51 22.33 -17.69
N LEU A 428 -4.13 22.52 -16.49
CA LEU A 428 -3.45 23.09 -15.32
C LEU A 428 -2.25 22.24 -14.87
N MET A 429 -2.41 20.93 -14.88
CA MET A 429 -1.33 19.96 -14.57
C MET A 429 -0.25 19.91 -15.63
N ARG A 430 -0.42 20.55 -16.80
CA ARG A 430 0.46 20.42 -17.97
C ARG A 430 0.66 18.96 -18.38
N LYS A 431 -0.38 18.14 -18.17
CA LYS A 431 -0.31 16.71 -18.47
C LYS A 431 -0.18 16.44 -19.97
N GLY A 432 -0.76 17.32 -20.83
CA GLY A 432 -0.75 17.16 -22.29
C GLY A 432 -1.61 15.98 -22.79
N THR A 433 -2.38 15.36 -21.92
CA THR A 433 -3.37 14.33 -22.26
C THR A 433 -4.69 15.00 -22.63
N ARG A 434 -5.34 14.52 -23.68
CA ARG A 434 -6.71 14.88 -24.01
C ARG A 434 -7.65 13.78 -23.53
N ILE A 435 -8.77 14.18 -22.95
CA ILE A 435 -9.73 13.20 -22.41
C ILE A 435 -10.34 12.33 -23.52
N ASP A 436 -10.50 12.87 -24.73
CA ASP A 436 -10.99 12.12 -25.89
C ASP A 436 -10.01 11.01 -26.31
N ASP A 437 -8.69 11.30 -26.30
CA ASP A 437 -7.65 10.31 -26.55
C ASP A 437 -7.64 9.24 -25.44
N ALA A 438 -7.85 9.65 -24.18
CA ALA A 438 -7.95 8.71 -23.07
C ALA A 438 -9.13 7.74 -23.24
N CYS A 439 -10.32 8.24 -23.61
CA CYS A 439 -11.49 7.40 -23.90
C CYS A 439 -11.21 6.40 -25.02
N ALA A 440 -10.62 6.85 -26.14
CA ALA A 440 -10.30 5.99 -27.27
C ALA A 440 -9.25 4.90 -26.89
N ASN A 441 -8.23 5.26 -26.12
CA ASN A 441 -7.22 4.30 -25.66
C ASN A 441 -7.80 3.27 -24.68
N ILE A 442 -8.67 3.69 -23.75
CA ILE A 442 -9.38 2.80 -22.83
C ILE A 442 -10.20 1.78 -23.62
N GLU A 443 -10.97 2.23 -24.60
CA GLU A 443 -11.78 1.36 -25.46
C GLU A 443 -10.90 0.37 -26.24
N ALA A 444 -9.80 0.82 -26.83
CA ALA A 444 -8.88 -0.03 -27.58
C ALA A 444 -8.26 -1.13 -26.68
N MET A 445 -7.76 -0.74 -25.51
CA MET A 445 -7.13 -1.68 -24.57
C MET A 445 -8.11 -2.70 -24.01
N LEU A 446 -9.31 -2.27 -23.60
CA LEU A 446 -10.34 -3.16 -23.07
C LEU A 446 -10.88 -4.10 -24.17
N SER A 447 -11.05 -3.62 -25.41
CA SER A 447 -11.43 -4.45 -26.56
C SER A 447 -10.38 -5.53 -26.86
N ALA A 448 -9.10 -5.24 -26.62
CA ALA A 448 -8.02 -6.20 -26.75
C ALA A 448 -7.89 -7.16 -25.56
N GLY A 449 -8.70 -6.99 -24.50
CA GLY A 449 -8.66 -7.84 -23.31
C GLY A 449 -7.56 -7.49 -22.31
N VAL A 450 -6.98 -6.28 -22.37
CA VAL A 450 -5.94 -5.82 -21.45
C VAL A 450 -6.54 -5.02 -20.31
N PRO A 451 -6.46 -5.48 -19.04
CA PRO A 451 -6.89 -4.72 -17.88
C PRO A 451 -6.07 -3.45 -17.68
N LEU A 452 -6.70 -2.43 -17.12
CA LEU A 452 -6.10 -1.13 -16.88
C LEU A 452 -5.95 -0.83 -15.38
N HIS A 453 -4.96 -0.01 -15.06
CA HIS A 453 -4.96 0.77 -13.84
C HIS A 453 -4.93 2.26 -14.16
N LEU A 454 -5.79 3.03 -13.50
CA LEU A 454 -5.86 4.47 -13.69
C LEU A 454 -5.33 5.17 -12.43
N PHE A 455 -4.20 5.87 -12.56
CA PHE A 455 -3.74 6.78 -11.52
C PHE A 455 -4.54 8.07 -11.54
N VAL A 456 -4.97 8.53 -10.38
CA VAL A 456 -5.78 9.74 -10.20
C VAL A 456 -5.18 10.61 -9.11
N ILE A 457 -5.17 11.92 -9.32
CA ILE A 457 -4.75 12.92 -8.34
C ILE A 457 -5.95 13.83 -8.03
N HIS A 458 -6.28 13.96 -6.75
CA HIS A 458 -7.36 14.83 -6.28
C HIS A 458 -6.79 16.09 -5.65
N GLY A 459 -7.38 17.25 -5.97
CA GLY A 459 -7.03 18.52 -5.35
C GLY A 459 -5.79 19.19 -5.90
N PHE A 460 -5.46 18.95 -7.19
CA PHE A 460 -4.45 19.78 -7.84
C PHE A 460 -4.85 21.27 -7.75
N PRO A 461 -3.92 22.21 -7.52
CA PRO A 461 -4.23 23.64 -7.40
C PRO A 461 -5.15 24.14 -8.50
N GLY A 462 -6.29 24.71 -8.09
CA GLY A 462 -7.34 25.17 -9.00
C GLY A 462 -8.42 24.13 -9.36
N GLU A 463 -8.28 22.86 -8.97
CA GLU A 463 -9.33 21.85 -9.15
C GLU A 463 -10.50 22.08 -8.20
N THR A 464 -11.72 21.96 -8.69
CA THR A 464 -12.95 22.06 -7.90
C THR A 464 -13.42 20.69 -7.41
N GLU A 465 -14.19 20.62 -6.31
CA GLU A 465 -14.80 19.37 -5.82
C GLU A 465 -15.63 18.67 -6.90
N ARG A 466 -16.34 19.44 -7.74
CA ARG A 466 -17.15 18.90 -8.83
C ARG A 466 -16.28 18.19 -9.90
N GLU A 467 -15.10 18.71 -10.18
CA GLU A 467 -14.17 18.09 -11.14
C GLU A 467 -13.54 16.83 -10.57
N ALA A 468 -13.17 16.85 -9.29
CA ALA A 468 -12.68 15.65 -8.60
C ALA A 468 -13.74 14.55 -8.55
N ALA A 469 -14.98 14.87 -8.21
CA ALA A 469 -16.11 13.93 -8.24
C ALA A 469 -16.36 13.36 -9.64
N ARG A 470 -16.26 14.20 -10.69
CA ARG A 470 -16.32 13.74 -12.07
C ARG A 470 -15.21 12.74 -12.39
N THR A 471 -14.01 12.95 -11.86
CA THR A 471 -12.87 12.04 -12.06
C THR A 471 -13.13 10.68 -11.40
N VAL A 472 -13.64 10.66 -10.16
CA VAL A 472 -14.06 9.42 -9.48
C VAL A 472 -15.14 8.68 -10.27
N ALA A 473 -16.19 9.40 -10.70
CA ALA A 473 -17.28 8.81 -11.49
C ALA A 473 -16.77 8.23 -12.83
N PHE A 474 -15.85 8.92 -13.51
CA PHE A 474 -15.25 8.44 -14.75
C PHE A 474 -14.44 7.16 -14.52
N ALA A 475 -13.55 7.14 -13.52
CA ALA A 475 -12.72 5.98 -13.21
C ALA A 475 -13.57 4.74 -12.85
N GLU A 476 -14.64 4.95 -12.08
CA GLU A 476 -15.61 3.89 -11.75
C GLU A 476 -16.41 3.41 -12.99
N ALA A 477 -16.79 4.31 -13.88
CA ALA A 477 -17.43 3.94 -15.14
C ALA A 477 -16.50 3.06 -16.00
N VAL A 478 -15.22 3.40 -16.10
CA VAL A 478 -14.23 2.59 -16.83
C VAL A 478 -14.12 1.18 -16.22
N ARG A 479 -14.04 1.07 -14.89
CA ARG A 479 -13.98 -0.22 -14.21
C ARG A 479 -15.23 -1.07 -14.51
N ARG A 480 -16.42 -0.49 -14.46
CA ARG A 480 -17.68 -1.17 -14.80
C ARG A 480 -17.75 -1.57 -16.27
N LEU A 481 -17.39 -0.67 -17.19
CA LEU A 481 -17.32 -0.97 -18.62
C LEU A 481 -16.37 -2.15 -18.90
N SER A 482 -15.22 -2.17 -18.23
CA SER A 482 -14.24 -3.25 -18.34
C SER A 482 -14.88 -4.62 -18.08
N VAL A 483 -15.64 -4.76 -17.00
CA VAL A 483 -16.27 -6.03 -16.63
C VAL A 483 -17.52 -6.32 -17.45
N HIS A 484 -18.46 -5.38 -17.50
CA HIS A 484 -19.81 -5.67 -18.02
C HIS A 484 -19.90 -5.60 -19.55
N THR A 485 -19.09 -4.76 -20.20
CA THR A 485 -19.13 -4.59 -21.66
C THR A 485 -18.05 -5.41 -22.35
N TYR A 486 -16.84 -5.43 -21.80
CA TYR A 486 -15.68 -6.06 -22.43
C TYR A 486 -15.33 -7.43 -21.82
N GLY A 487 -15.92 -7.80 -20.70
CA GLY A 487 -15.58 -9.04 -19.98
C GLY A 487 -14.15 -9.08 -19.45
N VAL A 488 -13.50 -7.90 -19.32
CA VAL A 488 -12.12 -7.77 -18.84
C VAL A 488 -12.14 -7.57 -17.35
N ALA A 489 -11.75 -8.60 -16.61
CA ALA A 489 -11.56 -8.54 -15.18
C ALA A 489 -10.30 -7.74 -14.80
N HIS A 490 -10.21 -7.32 -13.55
CA HIS A 490 -8.98 -6.76 -12.96
C HIS A 490 -8.59 -5.34 -13.40
N THR A 491 -9.46 -4.59 -14.08
CA THR A 491 -9.31 -3.15 -14.24
C THR A 491 -9.56 -2.46 -12.90
N THR A 492 -8.60 -1.63 -12.49
CA THR A 492 -8.61 -0.93 -11.20
C THR A 492 -8.31 0.56 -11.39
N TRP A 493 -8.49 1.34 -10.36
CA TRP A 493 -8.01 2.71 -10.29
C TRP A 493 -7.61 3.06 -8.85
N GLY A 494 -6.72 4.02 -8.69
CA GLY A 494 -6.28 4.52 -7.40
C GLY A 494 -6.14 6.03 -7.42
N GLY A 495 -6.65 6.69 -6.38
CA GLY A 495 -6.57 8.12 -6.22
C GLY A 495 -5.79 8.51 -4.97
N SER A 496 -4.92 9.50 -5.12
CA SER A 496 -4.21 10.12 -4.00
C SER A 496 -4.53 11.62 -3.93
N PRO A 497 -4.47 12.24 -2.74
CA PRO A 497 -4.48 13.70 -2.67
C PRO A 497 -3.24 14.26 -3.38
N PHE A 498 -3.36 15.46 -3.95
CA PHE A 498 -2.20 16.17 -4.44
C PHE A 498 -1.24 16.46 -3.29
N VAL A 499 -0.02 15.99 -3.44
CA VAL A 499 1.09 16.23 -2.52
C VAL A 499 2.08 17.16 -3.18
N LEU A 500 2.40 18.28 -2.55
CA LEU A 500 3.36 19.23 -3.06
C LEU A 500 4.77 18.74 -2.76
N ASP A 501 5.46 18.24 -3.80
CA ASP A 501 6.90 17.94 -3.74
C ASP A 501 7.71 19.20 -4.04
N VAL A 502 8.74 19.46 -3.23
CA VAL A 502 9.57 20.68 -3.31
C VAL A 502 10.34 20.80 -4.64
N HIS A 503 10.58 19.69 -5.33
CA HIS A 503 11.28 19.65 -6.60
C HIS A 503 10.36 19.64 -7.82
N SER A 504 9.03 19.59 -7.60
CA SER A 504 8.05 19.71 -8.70
C SER A 504 7.99 21.14 -9.26
N PRO A 505 7.47 21.33 -10.47
CA PRO A 505 7.20 22.68 -10.99
C PRO A 505 6.30 23.53 -10.09
N VAL A 506 5.31 22.92 -9.39
CA VAL A 506 4.50 23.64 -8.38
C VAL A 506 5.37 24.04 -7.19
N GLY A 507 6.24 23.15 -6.71
CA GLY A 507 7.12 23.41 -5.56
C GLY A 507 8.18 24.48 -5.84
N THR A 508 8.71 24.51 -7.07
CA THR A 508 9.77 25.46 -7.47
C THR A 508 9.25 26.82 -7.93
N ARG A 509 7.98 26.90 -8.38
CA ARG A 509 7.33 28.12 -8.90
C ARG A 509 5.90 28.24 -8.39
N PRO A 510 5.67 28.25 -7.05
CA PRO A 510 4.32 28.14 -6.48
C PRO A 510 3.38 29.27 -6.90
N ASP A 511 3.89 30.51 -7.06
CA ASP A 511 3.08 31.65 -7.48
C ASP A 511 2.44 31.45 -8.86
N ALA A 512 3.12 30.73 -9.76
CA ALA A 512 2.59 30.43 -11.10
C ALA A 512 1.37 29.51 -11.06
N PHE A 513 1.12 28.84 -9.94
CA PHE A 513 0.00 27.94 -9.71
C PHE A 513 -0.99 28.45 -8.64
N GLY A 514 -0.80 29.70 -8.18
CA GLY A 514 -1.62 30.29 -7.13
C GLY A 514 -1.50 29.54 -5.79
N VAL A 515 -0.32 29.02 -5.52
CA VAL A 515 0.01 28.24 -4.30
C VAL A 515 0.90 29.06 -3.40
N ARG A 516 0.61 29.05 -2.10
CA ARG A 516 1.50 29.53 -1.04
C ARG A 516 1.97 28.33 -0.25
N ILE A 517 3.27 28.09 -0.25
CA ILE A 517 3.90 27.00 0.50
C ILE A 517 4.02 27.42 1.96
N GLU A 518 3.60 26.54 2.87
CA GLU A 518 3.79 26.74 4.31
C GLU A 518 5.23 26.31 4.71
N PRO A 519 5.83 26.97 5.70
CA PRO A 519 7.12 26.53 6.21
C PRO A 519 7.02 25.11 6.79
N PRO A 520 8.08 24.29 6.71
CA PRO A 520 8.09 22.99 7.36
C PRO A 520 7.86 23.14 8.87
N ALA A 521 7.28 22.12 9.49
CA ALA A 521 7.19 22.08 10.93
C ALA A 521 8.60 22.15 11.57
N PRO A 522 8.74 22.75 12.76
CA PRO A 522 10.03 22.80 13.44
C PRO A 522 10.61 21.39 13.61
N GLY A 523 11.80 21.16 13.08
CA GLY A 523 12.49 19.87 13.12
C GLY A 523 12.28 18.97 11.89
N ASP A 524 11.37 19.30 10.98
CA ASP A 524 11.12 18.53 9.75
C ASP A 524 12.10 18.93 8.62
N ASP A 525 13.38 18.65 8.84
CA ASP A 525 14.47 19.01 7.93
C ASP A 525 14.66 17.99 6.78
N LEU A 526 14.07 16.80 6.89
CA LEU A 526 14.14 15.73 5.89
C LEU A 526 12.91 15.65 4.96
N SER A 527 11.83 16.37 5.26
CA SER A 527 10.62 16.30 4.45
C SER A 527 10.82 16.89 3.05
N LEU A 528 10.51 16.09 2.02
CA LEU A 528 10.42 16.52 0.61
C LEU A 528 9.04 17.06 0.26
N ARG A 529 8.09 16.96 1.17
CA ARG A 529 6.71 17.43 1.01
C ARG A 529 6.52 18.73 1.77
N ARG A 530 5.53 19.51 1.34
CA ARG A 530 5.15 20.75 2.02
C ARG A 530 3.65 20.87 2.11
N ASP A 531 3.20 21.37 3.21
CA ASP A 531 1.85 21.90 3.34
C ASP A 531 1.73 23.18 2.54
N TYR A 532 0.53 23.45 2.06
CA TYR A 532 0.27 24.58 1.18
C TYR A 532 -1.17 25.09 1.31
N THR A 533 -1.37 26.33 0.91
CA THR A 533 -2.70 26.90 0.68
C THR A 533 -2.84 27.30 -0.79
N VAL A 534 -4.06 27.28 -1.30
CA VAL A 534 -4.39 27.61 -2.69
C VAL A 534 -5.26 28.85 -2.77
N GLY A 535 -5.02 29.67 -3.80
CA GLY A 535 -5.86 30.86 -4.06
C GLY A 535 -7.22 30.52 -4.66
N SER A 536 -7.37 29.33 -5.27
CA SER A 536 -8.63 28.84 -5.84
C SER A 536 -8.64 27.32 -5.91
N GLY A 537 -9.85 26.73 -5.95
CA GLY A 537 -10.02 25.28 -5.96
C GLY A 537 -10.19 24.71 -4.54
N MET A 538 -10.01 23.41 -4.41
CA MET A 538 -10.11 22.70 -3.14
C MET A 538 -8.90 22.98 -2.24
N SER A 539 -9.14 23.00 -0.94
CA SER A 539 -8.06 23.02 0.05
C SER A 539 -7.35 21.66 0.11
N GLN A 540 -6.13 21.64 0.65
CA GLN A 540 -5.39 20.38 0.90
C GLN A 540 -6.22 19.41 1.77
N ARG A 541 -6.95 19.92 2.76
CA ARG A 541 -7.85 19.12 3.60
C ARG A 541 -8.99 18.49 2.82
N ASP A 542 -9.62 19.25 1.90
CA ASP A 542 -10.69 18.72 1.05
C ASP A 542 -10.17 17.67 0.08
N SER A 543 -8.96 17.86 -0.44
CA SER A 543 -8.26 16.91 -1.29
C SER A 543 -8.04 15.57 -0.58
N VAL A 544 -7.54 15.59 0.66
CA VAL A 544 -7.37 14.37 1.49
C VAL A 544 -8.71 13.68 1.70
N ARG A 545 -9.74 14.42 2.11
CA ARG A 545 -11.09 13.89 2.32
C ARG A 545 -11.66 13.20 1.09
N ILE A 546 -11.52 13.80 -0.11
CA ILE A 546 -12.00 13.20 -1.35
C ILE A 546 -11.20 11.95 -1.71
N ALA A 547 -9.90 11.98 -1.56
CA ALA A 547 -9.06 10.81 -1.83
C ALA A 547 -9.38 9.64 -0.90
N GLU A 548 -9.60 9.88 0.39
CA GLU A 548 -10.03 8.87 1.35
C GLU A 548 -11.39 8.27 0.97
N THR A 549 -12.37 9.12 0.64
CA THR A 549 -13.70 8.67 0.18
C THR A 549 -13.60 7.86 -1.11
N ALA A 550 -12.75 8.30 -2.04
CA ALA A 550 -12.51 7.59 -3.29
C ALA A 550 -11.84 6.22 -3.04
N ALA A 551 -10.87 6.16 -2.14
CA ALA A 551 -10.24 4.90 -1.74
C ALA A 551 -11.24 3.91 -1.11
N GLU A 552 -12.14 4.39 -0.25
CA GLU A 552 -13.24 3.57 0.30
C GLU A 552 -14.15 3.03 -0.81
N SER A 553 -14.49 3.85 -1.79
CA SER A 553 -15.32 3.45 -2.94
C SER A 553 -14.63 2.36 -3.79
N VAL A 554 -13.31 2.40 -3.96
CA VAL A 554 -12.55 1.34 -4.66
C VAL A 554 -12.54 0.06 -3.86
N SER A 555 -12.31 0.13 -2.55
CA SER A 555 -12.31 -1.04 -1.68
C SER A 555 -13.68 -1.73 -1.66
N ASP A 556 -14.76 -0.96 -1.76
CA ASP A 556 -16.12 -1.47 -1.78
C ASP A 556 -16.49 -2.23 -3.06
N THR A 557 -15.87 -1.85 -4.17
CA THR A 557 -16.17 -2.43 -5.49
C THR A 557 -15.23 -3.57 -5.89
N ASN A 558 -14.14 -3.72 -5.17
CA ASN A 558 -13.17 -4.78 -5.42
C ASN A 558 -13.15 -5.76 -4.23
N VAL A 559 -13.80 -6.91 -4.39
CA VAL A 559 -13.91 -7.95 -3.34
C VAL A 559 -12.56 -8.40 -2.79
N TRP A 560 -11.50 -8.19 -3.56
CA TRP A 560 -10.13 -8.54 -3.18
C TRP A 560 -9.48 -7.51 -2.24
N PHE A 561 -10.03 -6.29 -2.18
CA PHE A 561 -9.43 -5.14 -1.48
C PHE A 561 -10.45 -4.50 -0.54
N ARG A 562 -10.78 -5.22 0.53
CA ARG A 562 -11.72 -4.73 1.53
C ARG A 562 -11.00 -4.00 2.64
N ALA A 563 -11.52 -2.82 2.95
CA ALA A 563 -11.26 -1.94 4.07
C ALA A 563 -10.10 -0.93 3.92
N ALA A 564 -10.41 0.34 4.07
CA ALA A 564 -9.49 1.48 4.12
C ALA A 564 -8.43 1.41 5.24
N ARG A 565 -8.46 0.37 6.07
CA ARG A 565 -7.50 0.09 7.14
C ARG A 565 -6.89 -1.32 7.06
N ASP A 566 -7.03 -1.99 5.93
CA ASP A 566 -6.32 -3.24 5.70
C ASP A 566 -4.86 -2.93 5.34
N PRO A 567 -3.87 -3.32 6.14
CA PRO A 567 -2.45 -3.11 5.83
C PRO A 567 -2.02 -3.78 4.52
N LEU A 568 -2.86 -4.64 3.94
CA LEU A 568 -2.65 -5.27 2.64
C LEU A 568 -3.41 -4.57 1.49
N ALA A 569 -4.14 -3.49 1.75
CA ALA A 569 -4.96 -2.83 0.71
C ALA A 569 -4.16 -2.13 -0.38
N ARG A 570 -2.90 -1.77 -0.11
CA ARG A 570 -2.01 -1.09 -1.07
C ARG A 570 -1.36 -2.02 -2.11
N GLU A 571 -1.60 -3.33 -2.03
CA GLU A 571 -0.93 -4.36 -2.83
C GLU A 571 -1.71 -4.77 -4.07
N ILE A 572 -2.45 -3.84 -4.62
CA ILE A 572 -3.39 -4.09 -5.71
C ILE A 572 -2.69 -4.55 -6.99
N GLU A 573 -1.49 -4.02 -7.28
CA GLU A 573 -0.89 -4.14 -8.59
C GLU A 573 -0.44 -5.54 -8.94
N GLU A 574 0.40 -6.12 -8.10
CA GLU A 574 1.04 -7.40 -8.38
C GLU A 574 0.03 -8.55 -8.39
N PHE A 575 -0.87 -8.59 -7.40
CA PHE A 575 -1.91 -9.63 -7.38
C PHE A 575 -2.92 -9.47 -8.49
N THR A 576 -3.32 -8.24 -8.83
CA THR A 576 -4.21 -7.98 -9.95
C THR A 576 -3.57 -8.43 -11.27
N PHE A 577 -2.29 -8.13 -11.46
CA PHE A 577 -1.51 -8.58 -12.61
C PHE A 577 -1.41 -10.12 -12.66
N LEU A 578 -1.03 -10.78 -11.56
CA LEU A 578 -0.89 -12.23 -11.48
C LEU A 578 -2.22 -12.95 -11.73
N ARG A 579 -3.32 -12.40 -11.24
CA ARG A 579 -4.65 -12.92 -11.49
C ARG A 579 -5.07 -12.77 -12.96
N ALA A 580 -4.76 -11.64 -13.56
CA ALA A 580 -4.97 -11.45 -15.00
C ALA A 580 -4.12 -12.43 -15.82
N CYS A 581 -2.87 -12.70 -15.40
CA CYS A 581 -2.01 -13.73 -16.01
C CYS A 581 -2.61 -15.14 -15.89
N ALA A 582 -3.19 -15.46 -14.76
CA ALA A 582 -3.79 -16.75 -14.47
C ALA A 582 -5.16 -16.95 -15.16
N GLY A 583 -5.77 -15.90 -15.72
CA GLY A 583 -7.14 -15.93 -16.21
C GLY A 583 -8.16 -16.21 -15.09
N ALA A 584 -7.81 -15.80 -13.85
CA ALA A 584 -8.66 -16.02 -12.70
C ALA A 584 -9.95 -15.22 -12.85
N PRO A 585 -11.14 -15.85 -12.68
CA PRO A 585 -12.39 -15.12 -12.72
C PRO A 585 -12.43 -14.08 -11.61
N LEU A 586 -13.17 -12.99 -11.84
CA LEU A 586 -13.62 -12.18 -10.70
C LEU A 586 -14.50 -13.11 -9.83
N PRO A 587 -14.33 -13.06 -8.51
CA PRO A 587 -15.32 -13.70 -7.64
C PRO A 587 -16.67 -13.10 -8.02
N GLU A 588 -17.69 -13.96 -8.10
CA GLU A 588 -19.06 -13.49 -8.17
C GLU A 588 -19.29 -12.63 -6.92
N THR A 589 -19.13 -11.34 -7.07
CA THR A 589 -19.74 -10.43 -6.11
C THR A 589 -21.22 -10.59 -6.33
N PRO A 590 -22.01 -10.87 -5.31
CA PRO A 590 -23.38 -10.49 -5.40
C PRO A 590 -23.35 -9.03 -5.82
N ASP A 591 -23.92 -8.73 -7.00
CA ASP A 591 -24.13 -7.38 -7.45
C ASP A 591 -24.86 -6.64 -6.33
N VAL A 592 -24.12 -6.01 -5.46
CA VAL A 592 -24.60 -4.92 -4.66
C VAL A 592 -24.09 -3.68 -5.38
N PRO A 593 -24.84 -3.16 -6.32
CA PRO A 593 -24.49 -1.93 -7.02
C PRO A 593 -24.41 -0.85 -5.95
N LEU A 594 -23.28 -0.21 -5.81
CA LEU A 594 -23.15 0.98 -4.97
C LEU A 594 -24.07 2.11 -5.43
N PHE A 595 -24.64 2.01 -6.65
CA PHE A 595 -25.41 3.08 -7.30
C PHE A 595 -26.71 2.63 -7.98
N ASP A 596 -27.02 1.34 -8.04
CA ASP A 596 -28.26 0.81 -8.65
C ASP A 596 -29.21 0.17 -7.63
N TRP A 597 -29.25 0.69 -6.43
CA TRP A 597 -30.49 0.54 -5.69
C TRP A 597 -31.53 1.35 -6.45
N PRO A 598 -32.61 0.75 -6.94
CA PRO A 598 -33.75 1.55 -7.31
C PRO A 598 -34.03 2.41 -6.08
N PRO A 599 -34.24 3.71 -6.23
CA PRO A 599 -34.51 4.56 -5.07
C PRO A 599 -35.59 3.86 -4.27
N PRO A 600 -35.42 3.70 -2.96
CA PRO A 600 -36.44 3.10 -2.14
C PRO A 600 -37.75 3.84 -2.38
N ASP A 601 -38.88 3.14 -2.28
CA ASP A 601 -40.19 3.82 -2.25
C ASP A 601 -40.05 5.07 -1.35
N PRO A 602 -40.43 6.26 -1.82
CA PRO A 602 -40.35 7.50 -1.04
C PRO A 602 -40.97 7.40 0.36
N GLU A 603 -41.95 6.52 0.51
CA GLU A 603 -42.59 6.21 1.79
C GLU A 603 -41.93 5.06 2.56
N ALA A 604 -40.84 4.50 2.04
CA ALA A 604 -40.10 3.46 2.76
C ALA A 604 -39.46 4.06 4.03
N ARG A 605 -39.71 3.43 5.16
CA ARG A 605 -38.98 3.71 6.39
C ARG A 605 -37.65 2.99 6.35
N LEU A 606 -36.60 3.69 6.67
CA LEU A 606 -35.27 3.12 6.84
C LEU A 606 -35.17 2.40 8.18
N SER A 607 -34.49 1.30 8.22
CA SER A 607 -34.11 0.59 9.44
C SER A 607 -32.67 0.13 9.35
N LEU A 608 -32.01 -0.03 10.50
CA LEU A 608 -30.69 -0.69 10.52
C LEU A 608 -30.81 -2.07 9.90
N ASP A 609 -29.88 -2.41 9.00
CA ASP A 609 -29.83 -3.80 8.46
C ASP A 609 -29.73 -4.77 9.65
N PRO A 610 -30.59 -5.80 9.71
CA PRO A 610 -30.60 -6.73 10.83
C PRO A 610 -29.28 -7.50 11.04
N ASP A 611 -28.40 -7.51 10.03
CA ASP A 611 -27.09 -8.13 10.14
C ASP A 611 -26.01 -7.16 10.66
N VAL A 612 -26.31 -5.87 10.79
CA VAL A 612 -25.35 -4.88 11.31
C VAL A 612 -25.17 -5.07 12.80
N THR A 613 -23.93 -5.24 13.20
CA THR A 613 -23.52 -5.20 14.60
C THR A 613 -22.96 -3.82 14.94
N TYR A 614 -23.18 -3.35 16.15
CA TYR A 614 -22.62 -2.07 16.59
C TYR A 614 -22.08 -2.15 18.03
N SER A 615 -21.04 -1.38 18.29
CA SER A 615 -20.42 -1.28 19.62
C SER A 615 -20.05 0.17 19.90
N ARG A 616 -20.26 0.62 21.13
CA ARG A 616 -19.63 1.84 21.65
C ARG A 616 -18.20 1.48 22.06
N VAL A 617 -17.25 1.96 21.31
CA VAL A 617 -15.82 1.81 21.63
C VAL A 617 -15.37 3.11 22.29
N PRO A 618 -14.63 3.05 23.42
CA PRO A 618 -13.83 4.19 23.84
C PRO A 618 -12.73 4.36 22.78
N TRP A 619 -13.02 5.20 21.78
CA TRP A 619 -12.06 5.51 20.73
C TRP A 619 -11.11 6.57 21.26
N PRO A 620 -9.81 6.44 21.03
CA PRO A 620 -8.87 7.52 21.31
C PRO A 620 -9.30 8.73 20.50
N ALA A 621 -9.62 9.79 21.22
CA ALA A 621 -9.88 11.09 20.62
C ALA A 621 -8.69 11.53 19.77
N THR A 622 -8.94 12.03 18.58
CA THR A 622 -8.01 12.97 17.96
C THR A 622 -7.97 14.21 18.88
N GLU A 623 -6.91 15.01 18.86
CA GLU A 623 -6.75 16.19 19.74
C GLU A 623 -7.98 17.14 19.78
N THR A 624 -8.92 16.96 18.85
CA THR A 624 -10.15 17.77 18.70
C THR A 624 -11.45 17.05 19.07
N ASP A 625 -11.45 15.74 19.37
CA ASP A 625 -12.69 14.97 19.57
C ASP A 625 -12.57 14.03 20.79
N THR A 626 -13.21 14.40 21.90
CA THR A 626 -13.09 13.76 23.23
C THR A 626 -14.22 12.78 23.55
N GLY A 627 -15.06 12.42 22.58
CA GLY A 627 -16.25 11.59 22.83
C GLY A 627 -16.06 10.11 22.47
N PRO A 628 -16.90 9.20 23.02
CA PRO A 628 -16.91 7.81 22.61
C PRO A 628 -17.41 7.67 21.17
N ALA A 629 -16.70 6.93 20.34
CA ALA A 629 -17.16 6.61 18.99
C ALA A 629 -18.09 5.39 18.97
N THR A 630 -18.99 5.34 17.99
CA THR A 630 -19.80 4.15 17.70
C THR A 630 -19.19 3.44 16.51
N ALA A 631 -18.87 2.18 16.66
CA ALA A 631 -18.42 1.33 15.59
C ALA A 631 -19.60 0.50 15.06
N LEU A 632 -19.80 0.50 13.75
CA LEU A 632 -20.77 -0.32 13.05
C LEU A 632 -20.01 -1.34 12.21
N TYR A 633 -20.43 -2.59 12.22
CA TYR A 633 -19.88 -3.64 11.37
C TYR A 633 -21.02 -4.36 10.64
N HIS A 634 -20.84 -4.49 9.33
CA HIS A 634 -21.78 -5.19 8.47
C HIS A 634 -21.15 -6.50 7.98
N PRO A 635 -21.46 -7.65 8.55
CA PRO A 635 -20.79 -8.91 8.28
C PRO A 635 -20.94 -9.40 6.83
N ARG A 636 -22.09 -9.17 6.17
CA ARG A 636 -22.28 -9.57 4.77
C ARG A 636 -21.42 -8.81 3.80
N HIS A 637 -21.14 -7.54 4.11
CA HIS A 637 -20.36 -6.67 3.26
C HIS A 637 -18.94 -6.48 3.78
N ASP A 638 -18.61 -7.11 4.93
CA ASP A 638 -17.35 -6.95 5.65
C ASP A 638 -16.93 -5.48 5.78
N ARG A 639 -17.90 -4.63 6.11
CA ARG A 639 -17.73 -3.19 6.24
C ARG A 639 -17.67 -2.77 7.68
N PHE A 640 -16.74 -1.92 7.96
CA PHE A 640 -16.59 -1.28 9.25
C PHE A 640 -16.72 0.23 9.09
N LEU A 641 -17.63 0.84 9.83
CA LEU A 641 -17.83 2.28 9.86
C LEU A 641 -17.67 2.79 11.30
N GLN A 642 -16.85 3.80 11.47
CA GLN A 642 -16.73 4.49 12.74
C GLN A 642 -17.48 5.81 12.67
N LEU A 643 -18.37 6.04 13.62
CA LEU A 643 -19.10 7.29 13.81
C LEU A 643 -18.54 7.99 15.04
N ASN A 644 -18.13 9.25 14.89
CA ASN A 644 -17.69 10.06 16.01
C ASN A 644 -18.85 10.45 16.91
N ALA A 645 -18.59 10.97 18.11
CA ALA A 645 -19.63 11.30 19.09
C ALA A 645 -20.68 12.30 18.58
N ARG A 646 -20.30 13.15 17.61
CA ARG A 646 -21.21 14.12 16.95
C ARG A 646 -22.11 13.47 15.90
N ASP A 647 -21.72 12.29 15.39
CA ASP A 647 -22.47 11.52 14.40
C ASP A 647 -23.37 10.47 15.08
N ALA A 648 -23.42 10.47 16.41
CA ALA A 648 -24.03 9.42 17.23
C ALA A 648 -25.55 9.39 17.21
N ASP A 649 -26.23 10.37 16.59
CA ASP A 649 -27.68 10.43 16.49
C ASP A 649 -28.27 9.58 15.33
N TRP A 650 -27.43 8.67 14.76
CA TRP A 650 -27.90 7.74 13.74
C TRP A 650 -29.12 6.89 14.20
N ARG A 651 -29.33 6.75 15.51
CA ARG A 651 -30.51 6.07 16.08
C ARG A 651 -31.79 6.84 15.82
N GLU A 652 -31.72 8.17 15.68
CA GLU A 652 -32.86 9.01 15.31
C GLU A 652 -33.24 8.80 13.84
N LEU A 653 -32.35 8.21 13.03
CA LEU A 653 -32.60 7.90 11.64
C LEU A 653 -33.33 6.56 11.45
N ASP A 654 -33.36 5.71 12.48
CA ASP A 654 -34.14 4.47 12.46
C ASP A 654 -35.63 4.82 12.40
N GLY A 655 -36.26 4.50 11.28
CA GLY A 655 -37.65 4.83 11.02
C GLY A 655 -37.88 6.14 10.23
N SER A 656 -36.84 6.87 9.85
CA SER A 656 -36.96 8.02 8.94
C SER A 656 -37.44 7.61 7.55
N LEU A 657 -38.20 8.48 6.88
CA LEU A 657 -38.65 8.22 5.53
C LEU A 657 -37.56 8.57 4.53
N TRP A 658 -37.40 7.75 3.49
CA TRP A 658 -36.42 7.96 2.43
C TRP A 658 -36.59 9.33 1.73
N ARG A 659 -37.82 9.74 1.43
CA ARG A 659 -38.12 11.03 0.80
C ARG A 659 -37.54 12.24 1.53
N ASP A 660 -37.36 12.14 2.83
CA ASP A 660 -36.83 13.23 3.65
C ASP A 660 -35.30 13.32 3.54
N LEU A 661 -34.65 12.25 3.08
CA LEU A 661 -33.20 12.16 2.89
C LEU A 661 -32.76 12.28 1.43
N GLU A 662 -33.60 11.85 0.49
CA GLU A 662 -33.31 11.82 -0.96
C GLU A 662 -32.87 13.19 -1.54
N PRO A 663 -33.56 14.30 -1.28
CA PRO A 663 -33.14 15.62 -1.82
C PRO A 663 -31.78 16.05 -1.29
N TRP A 664 -31.41 15.58 -0.11
CA TRP A 664 -30.11 15.88 0.48
C TRP A 664 -29.00 15.02 -0.14
N LEU A 665 -29.29 13.77 -0.49
CA LEU A 665 -28.35 12.89 -1.19
C LEU A 665 -28.01 13.44 -2.58
N ASP A 666 -29.01 13.86 -3.35
CA ASP A 666 -28.82 14.41 -4.69
C ASP A 666 -28.06 15.75 -4.68
N ALA A 667 -28.33 16.60 -3.69
CA ALA A 667 -27.66 17.89 -3.56
C ALA A 667 -26.19 17.77 -3.10
N HIS A 668 -25.79 16.63 -2.53
CA HIS A 668 -24.53 16.49 -1.81
C HIS A 668 -23.72 15.25 -2.24
N GLU A 669 -23.87 14.79 -3.49
CA GLU A 669 -23.12 13.65 -4.07
C GLU A 669 -21.60 13.66 -3.75
N CYS A 670 -21.06 14.82 -3.39
CA CYS A 670 -19.64 15.03 -3.09
C CYS A 670 -19.34 15.41 -1.64
N ARG A 671 -20.34 15.53 -0.77
CA ARG A 671 -20.12 15.93 0.64
C ARG A 671 -20.20 14.72 1.57
N TYR A 672 -19.18 13.89 1.51
CA TYR A 672 -18.99 12.88 2.52
C TYR A 672 -18.38 13.52 3.76
N LEU A 673 -18.97 13.27 4.94
CA LEU A 673 -18.44 13.67 6.25
C LEU A 673 -18.59 15.16 6.61
N GLY A 674 -19.67 15.77 6.24
CA GLY A 674 -20.13 16.98 6.91
C GLY A 674 -20.89 16.61 8.19
N ALA A 675 -20.62 17.27 9.30
CA ALA A 675 -21.30 17.09 10.56
C ALA A 675 -22.83 17.26 10.41
N GLY A 676 -23.59 16.19 10.69
CA GLY A 676 -25.04 16.24 10.81
C GLY A 676 -25.74 14.91 10.55
N PRO A 677 -26.97 14.71 11.08
CA PRO A 677 -27.72 13.45 10.97
C PRO A 677 -27.95 13.00 9.53
N ALA A 678 -28.23 13.94 8.60
CA ALA A 678 -28.49 13.61 7.20
C ALA A 678 -27.25 13.10 6.46
N ALA A 679 -26.04 13.63 6.76
CA ALA A 679 -24.79 13.12 6.19
C ALA A 679 -24.49 11.71 6.68
N THR A 680 -24.73 11.47 7.96
CA THR A 680 -24.59 10.15 8.57
C THR A 680 -25.58 9.15 7.96
N ALA A 681 -26.83 9.56 7.72
CA ALA A 681 -27.83 8.72 7.07
C ALA A 681 -27.43 8.34 5.65
N ALA A 682 -26.96 9.29 4.86
CA ALA A 682 -26.50 9.05 3.50
C ALA A 682 -25.35 8.03 3.45
N LEU A 683 -24.37 8.19 4.35
CA LEU A 683 -23.26 7.29 4.50
C LEU A 683 -23.74 5.88 4.88
N LEU A 684 -24.65 5.76 5.84
CA LEU A 684 -25.20 4.49 6.31
C LEU A 684 -26.00 3.77 5.23
N VAL A 685 -26.80 4.50 4.44
CA VAL A 685 -27.54 3.92 3.29
C VAL A 685 -26.59 3.46 2.22
N ARG A 686 -25.63 4.29 1.85
CA ARG A 686 -24.64 3.98 0.80
C ARG A 686 -23.81 2.75 1.13
N HIS A 687 -23.46 2.55 2.38
CA HIS A 687 -22.68 1.40 2.83
C HIS A 687 -23.53 0.20 3.26
N GLY A 688 -24.84 0.27 3.05
CA GLY A 688 -25.77 -0.85 3.33
C GLY A 688 -26.08 -1.07 4.81
N PHE A 689 -25.70 -0.14 5.69
CA PHE A 689 -26.02 -0.21 7.10
C PHE A 689 -27.49 0.14 7.40
N LEU A 690 -28.07 1.05 6.63
CA LEU A 690 -29.50 1.35 6.63
C LEU A 690 -30.11 0.82 5.34
N VAL A 691 -31.19 0.08 5.45
CA VAL A 691 -31.93 -0.52 4.32
C VAL A 691 -33.42 -0.16 4.45
N PRO A 692 -34.17 -0.16 3.33
CA PRO A 692 -35.62 -0.02 3.42
C PRO A 692 -36.22 -1.06 4.36
N SER A 693 -36.99 -0.62 5.35
CA SER A 693 -37.65 -1.52 6.30
C SER A 693 -38.54 -2.49 5.53
N ARG A 694 -38.08 -3.71 5.35
CA ARG A 694 -38.98 -4.77 4.92
C ARG A 694 -39.94 -5.02 6.07
N ARG A 695 -41.27 -5.11 5.81
CA ARG A 695 -42.21 -5.70 6.76
C ARG A 695 -41.56 -6.98 7.25
N ARG A 696 -41.37 -7.13 8.56
CA ARG A 696 -40.76 -8.31 9.17
C ARG A 696 -41.37 -9.55 8.49
N ALA A 697 -40.60 -10.20 7.65
CA ALA A 697 -40.87 -11.59 7.36
C ALA A 697 -40.80 -12.29 8.70
N GLY A 698 -41.80 -13.10 9.00
CA GLY A 698 -41.88 -13.83 10.28
C GLY A 698 -40.58 -14.57 10.58
N PRO A 699 -40.30 -14.92 11.83
CA PRO A 699 -39.03 -15.48 12.25
C PRO A 699 -38.58 -16.59 11.29
N VAL A 700 -37.41 -16.45 10.72
CA VAL A 700 -36.80 -17.51 9.90
C VAL A 700 -36.65 -18.75 10.81
N PRO A 701 -37.22 -19.91 10.45
CA PRO A 701 -37.08 -21.11 11.27
C PRO A 701 -35.59 -21.49 11.36
N GLY A 702 -35.05 -21.57 12.55
CA GLY A 702 -33.69 -22.04 12.83
C GLY A 702 -33.37 -21.84 14.32
N ARG A 703 -32.69 -22.82 14.92
CA ARG A 703 -32.21 -22.69 16.31
C ARG A 703 -31.04 -21.74 16.38
N LEU A 704 -31.07 -20.82 17.34
CA LEU A 704 -29.91 -19.98 17.67
C LEU A 704 -28.81 -20.83 18.30
N ARG A 705 -27.57 -20.56 17.99
CA ARG A 705 -26.37 -21.22 18.52
C ARG A 705 -25.31 -20.20 18.86
N PRO A 706 -24.50 -20.44 19.91
CA PRO A 706 -23.35 -19.59 20.21
C PRO A 706 -22.33 -19.61 19.07
N GLU A 707 -21.74 -18.47 18.81
CA GLU A 707 -20.62 -18.34 17.87
C GLU A 707 -19.37 -19.06 18.41
N ILE A 708 -18.62 -19.73 17.53
CA ILE A 708 -17.44 -20.52 17.92
C ILE A 708 -16.25 -19.58 18.13
N GLY A 709 -15.53 -19.77 19.23
CA GLY A 709 -14.29 -19.05 19.52
C GLY A 709 -14.48 -17.74 20.29
N ILE A 710 -15.69 -17.46 20.81
CA ILE A 710 -15.90 -16.30 21.66
C ILE A 710 -15.06 -16.41 22.93
N ALA A 711 -14.20 -15.42 23.16
CA ALA A 711 -13.44 -15.29 24.38
C ALA A 711 -14.34 -14.73 25.50
N THR A 712 -14.35 -15.37 26.66
CA THR A 712 -15.13 -14.95 27.83
C THR A 712 -14.19 -14.53 28.97
N GLU A 713 -14.44 -13.38 29.55
CA GLU A 713 -13.75 -12.91 30.76
C GLU A 713 -14.78 -12.54 31.81
N SER A 714 -14.62 -13.07 33.02
CA SER A 714 -15.51 -12.75 34.12
C SER A 714 -14.79 -12.04 35.24
N ARG A 715 -15.25 -10.83 35.60
CA ARG A 715 -14.70 -10.06 36.71
C ARG A 715 -15.84 -9.27 37.40
N ASP A 716 -15.92 -9.40 38.71
CA ASP A 716 -16.87 -8.63 39.57
C ASP A 716 -18.35 -8.74 39.14
N GLY A 717 -18.78 -9.95 38.68
CA GLY A 717 -20.15 -10.18 38.23
C GLY A 717 -20.48 -9.56 36.85
N ILE A 718 -19.46 -9.13 36.12
CA ILE A 718 -19.55 -8.67 34.73
C ILE A 718 -18.88 -9.71 33.86
N HIS A 719 -19.62 -10.24 32.87
CA HIS A 719 -19.06 -11.12 31.83
C HIS A 719 -18.75 -10.32 30.56
N GLY A 720 -17.46 -10.25 30.21
CA GLY A 720 -17.03 -9.75 28.94
C GLY A 720 -17.06 -10.87 27.90
N LEU A 721 -17.76 -10.66 26.78
CA LEU A 721 -17.73 -11.53 25.62
C LEU A 721 -16.99 -10.81 24.50
N THR A 722 -15.95 -11.41 23.95
CA THR A 722 -15.24 -10.87 22.81
C THR A 722 -15.38 -11.81 21.63
N ASN A 723 -15.99 -11.31 20.55
CA ASN A 723 -16.04 -12.04 19.30
C ASN A 723 -14.70 -11.84 18.57
N PRO A 724 -13.91 -12.89 18.38
CA PRO A 724 -12.57 -12.77 17.79
C PRO A 724 -12.59 -12.40 16.29
N VAL A 725 -13.73 -12.61 15.63
CA VAL A 725 -13.90 -12.29 14.20
C VAL A 725 -14.18 -10.81 14.01
N THR A 726 -15.09 -10.26 14.83
CA THR A 726 -15.49 -8.84 14.70
C THR A 726 -14.69 -7.91 15.60
N GLY A 727 -13.92 -8.45 16.57
CA GLY A 727 -13.24 -7.68 17.61
C GLY A 727 -14.21 -7.01 18.61
N VAL A 728 -15.51 -7.26 18.48
CA VAL A 728 -16.52 -6.64 19.34
C VAL A 728 -16.48 -7.28 20.73
N THR A 729 -16.38 -6.43 21.76
CA THR A 729 -16.47 -6.86 23.16
C THR A 729 -17.76 -6.32 23.77
N VAL A 730 -18.59 -7.23 24.27
CA VAL A 730 -19.84 -6.91 24.98
C VAL A 730 -19.69 -7.27 26.45
N ARG A 731 -20.13 -6.41 27.34
CA ARG A 731 -20.16 -6.66 28.78
C ARG A 731 -21.57 -6.98 29.21
N LEU A 732 -21.79 -8.20 29.63
CA LEU A 732 -23.07 -8.66 30.14
C LEU A 732 -23.18 -8.46 31.65
N ARG A 733 -24.34 -8.09 32.14
CA ARG A 733 -24.68 -7.93 33.58
C ARG A 733 -26.07 -8.50 33.86
N GLY A 734 -26.26 -8.95 35.09
CA GLY A 734 -27.55 -9.40 35.53
C GLY A 734 -28.14 -10.57 34.71
N SER A 735 -29.38 -10.47 34.29
CA SER A 735 -30.09 -11.54 33.53
C SER A 735 -29.43 -11.87 32.20
N ALA A 736 -28.71 -10.92 31.56
CA ALA A 736 -28.02 -11.17 30.30
C ALA A 736 -26.87 -12.18 30.44
N VAL A 737 -26.24 -12.26 31.62
CA VAL A 737 -25.23 -13.29 31.92
C VAL A 737 -25.86 -14.66 31.92
N GLY A 738 -26.97 -14.83 32.62
CA GLY A 738 -27.68 -16.09 32.66
C GLY A 738 -28.25 -16.49 31.30
N THR A 739 -28.62 -15.52 30.45
CA THR A 739 -29.04 -15.79 29.07
C THR A 739 -27.90 -16.35 28.25
N TRP A 740 -26.70 -15.78 28.35
CA TRP A 740 -25.50 -16.28 27.65
C TRP A 740 -25.10 -17.68 28.14
N GLU A 741 -25.09 -17.91 29.46
CA GLU A 741 -24.74 -19.19 30.06
C GLU A 741 -25.69 -20.31 29.61
N ARG A 742 -26.99 -20.03 29.51
CA ARG A 742 -27.95 -20.99 28.96
C ARG A 742 -27.69 -21.32 27.49
N TRP A 743 -27.41 -20.32 26.67
CA TRP A 743 -27.02 -20.54 25.26
C TRP A 743 -25.75 -21.37 25.10
N THR A 744 -24.74 -21.16 25.93
CA THR A 744 -23.50 -21.95 25.91
C THR A 744 -23.73 -23.40 26.36
N ASN A 745 -24.72 -23.63 27.24
CA ASN A 745 -25.12 -24.96 27.70
C ASN A 745 -26.11 -25.67 26.76
N GLY A 746 -26.44 -25.03 25.61
CA GLY A 746 -27.37 -25.63 24.64
C GLY A 746 -28.84 -25.48 24.96
N GLU A 747 -29.21 -24.67 25.97
CA GLU A 747 -30.58 -24.37 26.37
C GLU A 747 -31.05 -23.08 25.70
N GLU A 748 -32.17 -23.13 24.99
CA GLU A 748 -32.79 -21.94 24.38
C GLU A 748 -33.60 -21.17 25.43
N PRO A 749 -33.19 -19.95 25.85
CA PRO A 749 -33.93 -19.22 26.87
C PRO A 749 -35.25 -18.68 26.31
N THR A 750 -36.34 -19.13 26.80
CA THR A 750 -37.70 -18.68 26.42
C THR A 750 -38.10 -17.37 27.09
N SER A 751 -37.35 -16.90 28.09
CA SER A 751 -37.76 -15.85 29.01
C SER A 751 -37.05 -14.49 28.81
N ASP A 752 -36.04 -14.37 27.91
CA ASP A 752 -35.32 -13.11 27.70
C ASP A 752 -35.11 -12.83 26.20
N PRO A 753 -36.18 -12.37 25.51
CA PRO A 753 -36.10 -12.07 24.09
C PRO A 753 -35.18 -10.87 23.79
N VAL A 754 -35.03 -9.90 24.72
CA VAL A 754 -34.23 -8.70 24.54
C VAL A 754 -32.74 -9.04 24.63
N GLY A 755 -32.34 -9.82 25.62
CA GLY A 755 -30.96 -10.27 25.74
C GLY A 755 -30.53 -11.19 24.60
N THR A 756 -31.39 -12.08 24.15
CA THR A 756 -31.17 -12.95 23.01
C THR A 756 -31.03 -12.16 21.71
N ASP A 757 -31.89 -11.18 21.45
CA ASP A 757 -31.84 -10.31 20.27
C ASP A 757 -30.56 -9.48 20.26
N ALA A 758 -30.12 -8.98 21.41
CA ALA A 758 -28.85 -8.27 21.55
C ALA A 758 -27.63 -9.19 21.22
N LEU A 759 -27.63 -10.41 21.71
CA LEU A 759 -26.54 -11.37 21.43
C LEU A 759 -26.49 -11.76 19.94
N VAL A 760 -27.63 -11.89 19.28
CA VAL A 760 -27.71 -12.10 17.82
C VAL A 760 -27.20 -10.86 17.09
N ARG A 761 -27.65 -9.69 17.52
CA ARG A 761 -27.29 -8.42 16.90
C ARG A 761 -25.80 -8.09 16.98
N PHE A 762 -25.12 -8.53 18.04
CA PHE A 762 -23.67 -8.36 18.22
C PHE A 762 -22.85 -9.53 17.67
N GLY A 763 -23.46 -10.49 16.97
CA GLY A 763 -22.75 -11.60 16.34
C GLY A 763 -22.27 -12.68 17.32
N PHE A 764 -22.80 -12.75 18.54
CA PHE A 764 -22.48 -13.79 19.51
C PHE A 764 -23.37 -15.03 19.38
N LEU A 765 -24.55 -14.87 18.78
CA LEU A 765 -25.45 -15.94 18.41
C LEU A 765 -25.80 -15.84 16.92
N TYR A 766 -25.96 -16.96 16.25
CA TYR A 766 -26.39 -17.02 14.88
C TYR A 766 -27.56 -17.96 14.67
N ARG A 767 -28.36 -17.73 13.63
CA ARG A 767 -29.45 -18.62 13.23
C ARG A 767 -28.93 -19.63 12.21
N GLY A 768 -28.78 -20.88 12.64
CA GLY A 768 -28.45 -21.99 11.75
C GLY A 768 -29.67 -22.55 11.03
N PRO A 769 -29.51 -23.28 9.92
CA PRO A 769 -30.61 -24.03 9.29
C PRO A 769 -31.15 -25.10 10.25
N ALA A 770 -32.47 -25.32 10.21
CA ALA A 770 -33.11 -26.37 10.97
C ALA A 770 -32.55 -27.74 10.53
N ASP A 771 -31.95 -28.43 11.49
CA ASP A 771 -31.50 -29.82 11.44
C ASP A 771 -31.04 -30.46 10.10
N HIS A 772 -29.73 -30.29 9.84
CA HIS A 772 -28.94 -31.35 9.23
C HIS A 772 -27.60 -31.42 9.99
N GLY A 773 -27.43 -32.48 10.77
CA GLY A 773 -26.45 -32.65 11.87
C GLY A 773 -24.93 -32.49 11.54
N THR A 774 -24.56 -32.01 10.38
CA THR A 774 -23.15 -31.81 10.02
C THR A 774 -22.88 -30.52 9.25
N SER A 775 -23.87 -29.77 8.78
CA SER A 775 -23.71 -28.58 7.93
C SER A 775 -23.56 -27.25 8.70
N GLY A 776 -23.87 -27.23 9.99
CA GLY A 776 -23.79 -26.01 10.81
C GLY A 776 -22.39 -25.37 10.89
N ARG A 777 -21.33 -26.16 10.79
CA ARG A 777 -19.95 -25.66 10.79
C ARG A 777 -19.60 -24.92 9.52
N ALA A 778 -20.15 -25.31 8.37
CA ALA A 778 -19.86 -24.64 7.10
C ALA A 778 -20.55 -23.26 7.03
N TYR A 779 -21.75 -23.16 7.58
CA TYR A 779 -22.51 -21.91 7.57
C TYR A 779 -21.90 -20.84 8.49
N VAL A 780 -21.43 -21.25 9.67
CA VAL A 780 -20.70 -20.35 10.59
C VAL A 780 -19.44 -19.80 9.96
N ARG A 781 -18.71 -20.64 9.20
CA ARG A 781 -17.55 -20.19 8.45
C ARG A 781 -17.90 -19.18 7.37
N GLN A 782 -19.00 -19.33 6.68
CA GLN A 782 -19.43 -18.39 5.66
C GLN A 782 -19.84 -17.03 6.24
N GLY A 783 -20.52 -17.00 7.37
CA GLY A 783 -20.85 -15.76 8.08
C GLY A 783 -19.63 -15.07 8.70
N GLN A 784 -18.57 -15.81 8.97
CA GLN A 784 -17.33 -15.28 9.53
C GLN A 784 -16.34 -14.81 8.45
N VAL A 785 -16.47 -15.32 7.27
CA VAL A 785 -15.50 -15.14 6.17
C VAL A 785 -15.92 -14.04 5.23
N VAL A 786 -17.14 -13.54 5.35
CA VAL A 786 -17.64 -12.50 4.44
C VAL A 786 -17.59 -11.10 5.05
#